data_f18d6123cf58266434644e5cf893cf26
#
_entry.id   f18d6123cf58266434644e5cf893cf26
#
_cell.length_a   1.000
_cell.length_b   1.000
_cell.length_c   1.000
_cell.angle_alpha   90.00
_cell.angle_beta   90.00
_cell.angle_gamma   90.00
#
_symmetry.space_group_name_H-M   'P 1'
#
loop_
_entity.id
_entity.type
_entity.pdbx_description
1 polymer ?
#
loop_
_entity_poly.entity_id
_entity_poly.type
_entity_poly.pdbx_seq_one_letter_code
_entity_poly.pdbx_strand_id
1 'polypeptide(L)'
;MNPTKKSNFDEAIVYTQILNARLLLVVDALTTLRLLNINSLEVENEFKIANLHIAYSTKVISFTSNARYFAMISQDTKESRLYETKSKKIIATVSRHLGGASCIGIDPKDRYMFSCGDDGITFGVDIKNGQLAFTLPRHKDTLLDIAFSDNGKWVATASYDKNIFLSDLSTMTLAAKLKAHSAPVMKLQFLSDNRLFSIDKNGGAVIWNLNNFKVITRLKNVHDDVTAIVVGDVDMFLFLGTKLGYVLVYDLTTYEQISRKYIKLDNAITALNFNETDKELIVATDRGELFFYDIFNGEDQFDELLKQKKYKLMHSHIEKNPLLNYTKASKIFAVLWEKTVQKAKELLENSEKDKAIEVFKNFMEIPSKKQFAQKLIQEYAEYDKFLHFVKNRKIALAYAITNIHPLYKETKIYKSMELEWEKSFELAKKYFLDPKLSHKVQEILAPYRGISDKTKLIQELTLNGQVYKRFRDAVVQKDFKLSFELVKQNPFLKEYSEYKALMKYSDTLYMKAQVLLGNGDTHAAIKIFRILLDFEDFKDEAKESIVRIENRQKFFNAIKEEDIVLAYNLLDEFSDLQESQEGKELQMLWESDLLKANESAFCADILGIKIVLDKYMKIKSKNIAIANVLSRYYITQLENALKENIDQKIIENGIKNYILYYGLTEEIEFFFDDFKVRYPDSKLNIKSQIEGSLSSWRPSMIVKSILD
;
A
#
# COMPACT_ATOMS: atom_id res chain seq x y z
N MET A 1 -14.34 -5.11 -25.33
CA MET A 1 -14.98 -6.24 -24.62
C MET A 1 -16.47 -6.11 -24.71
N ASN A 2 -17.24 -7.19 -24.85
CA ASN A 2 -18.70 -7.13 -24.89
C ASN A 2 -19.30 -7.37 -23.50
N PRO A 3 -20.33 -6.63 -23.08
CA PRO A 3 -20.99 -6.86 -21.81
C PRO A 3 -21.71 -8.22 -21.80
N THR A 4 -21.77 -8.88 -20.66
CA THR A 4 -22.53 -10.11 -20.42
C THR A 4 -23.99 -9.80 -20.22
N LYS A 5 -24.29 -8.69 -19.54
CA LYS A 5 -25.64 -8.19 -19.23
C LYS A 5 -25.66 -6.67 -19.36
N LYS A 6 -26.84 -6.13 -19.69
CA LYS A 6 -27.05 -4.69 -19.79
C LYS A 6 -28.45 -4.33 -19.27
N SER A 7 -28.55 -3.22 -18.53
CA SER A 7 -29.80 -2.56 -18.17
C SER A 7 -29.74 -1.09 -18.54
N ASN A 8 -30.90 -0.46 -18.85
CA ASN A 8 -30.96 0.95 -19.19
C ASN A 8 -32.00 1.61 -18.30
N PHE A 9 -31.67 2.81 -17.84
CA PHE A 9 -32.54 3.72 -17.10
C PHE A 9 -32.64 5.04 -17.85
N ASP A 10 -33.68 5.82 -17.58
CA ASP A 10 -33.93 7.06 -18.30
C ASP A 10 -32.94 8.18 -17.96
N GLU A 11 -32.38 8.13 -16.77
CA GLU A 11 -31.52 9.19 -16.22
C GLU A 11 -30.11 8.70 -15.92
N ALA A 12 -29.15 9.62 -15.90
CA ALA A 12 -27.75 9.34 -15.55
C ALA A 12 -27.64 8.59 -14.21
N ILE A 13 -26.86 7.51 -14.15
CA ILE A 13 -26.58 6.83 -12.90
C ILE A 13 -25.46 7.58 -12.19
N VAL A 14 -25.68 7.99 -10.95
CA VAL A 14 -24.72 8.77 -10.15
C VAL A 14 -24.05 7.98 -9.05
N TYR A 15 -24.69 6.91 -8.60
CA TYR A 15 -24.18 6.08 -7.53
C TYR A 15 -24.60 4.62 -7.70
N THR A 16 -23.68 3.70 -7.38
CA THR A 16 -23.98 2.27 -7.33
C THR A 16 -23.26 1.64 -6.13
N GLN A 17 -23.89 0.68 -5.47
CA GLN A 17 -23.32 -0.07 -4.35
C GLN A 17 -23.85 -1.51 -4.34
N ILE A 18 -22.97 -2.48 -4.27
CA ILE A 18 -23.33 -3.88 -4.04
C ILE A 18 -23.69 -4.04 -2.56
N LEU A 19 -24.94 -4.40 -2.26
CA LEU A 19 -25.41 -4.64 -0.89
C LEU A 19 -25.14 -6.07 -0.44
N ASN A 20 -25.24 -7.01 -1.34
CA ASN A 20 -24.93 -8.43 -1.13
C ASN A 20 -24.76 -9.13 -2.49
N ALA A 21 -24.50 -10.43 -2.50
CA ALA A 21 -24.30 -11.21 -3.73
C ALA A 21 -25.47 -11.15 -4.75
N ARG A 22 -26.66 -10.70 -4.33
CA ARG A 22 -27.86 -10.66 -5.17
C ARG A 22 -28.32 -9.25 -5.55
N LEU A 23 -28.06 -8.25 -4.69
CA LEU A 23 -28.67 -6.93 -4.81
C LEU A 23 -27.62 -5.84 -5.07
N LEU A 24 -27.88 -5.07 -6.10
CA LEU A 24 -27.20 -3.83 -6.45
C LEU A 24 -28.13 -2.64 -6.17
N LEU A 25 -27.67 -1.70 -5.37
CA LEU A 25 -28.32 -0.41 -5.19
C LEU A 25 -27.84 0.50 -6.30
N VAL A 26 -28.77 1.15 -6.99
CA VAL A 26 -28.52 2.11 -8.08
C VAL A 26 -29.28 3.40 -7.78
N VAL A 27 -28.62 4.54 -7.89
CA VAL A 27 -29.25 5.87 -7.73
C VAL A 27 -28.99 6.69 -8.99
N ASP A 28 -30.05 7.26 -9.53
CA ASP A 28 -29.97 8.14 -10.70
C ASP A 28 -29.85 9.64 -10.31
N ALA A 29 -29.61 10.48 -11.30
CA ALA A 29 -29.44 11.93 -11.12
C ALA A 29 -30.68 12.62 -10.56
N LEU A 30 -31.87 12.06 -10.73
CA LEU A 30 -33.13 12.55 -10.15
C LEU A 30 -33.40 11.97 -8.74
N THR A 31 -32.40 11.33 -8.15
CA THR A 31 -32.47 10.72 -6.81
C THR A 31 -33.50 9.59 -6.68
N THR A 32 -33.73 8.85 -7.77
CA THR A 32 -34.50 7.60 -7.71
C THR A 32 -33.56 6.46 -7.32
N LEU A 33 -33.86 5.82 -6.21
CA LEU A 33 -33.17 4.64 -5.73
C LEU A 33 -33.85 3.38 -6.27
N ARG A 34 -33.05 2.49 -6.86
CA ARG A 34 -33.50 1.18 -7.33
C ARG A 34 -32.66 0.08 -6.68
N LEU A 35 -33.35 -0.96 -6.21
CA LEU A 35 -32.72 -2.21 -5.82
C LEU A 35 -32.84 -3.19 -6.98
N LEU A 36 -31.73 -3.43 -7.64
CA LEU A 36 -31.63 -4.28 -8.83
C LEU A 36 -31.09 -5.66 -8.44
N ASN A 37 -31.74 -6.71 -8.90
CA ASN A 37 -31.20 -8.05 -8.80
C ASN A 37 -30.05 -8.22 -9.80
N ILE A 38 -28.85 -8.54 -9.33
CA ILE A 38 -27.63 -8.62 -10.16
C ILE A 38 -27.78 -9.72 -11.25
N ASN A 39 -28.50 -10.79 -10.95
CA ASN A 39 -28.61 -11.94 -11.86
C ASN A 39 -29.70 -11.78 -12.91
N SER A 40 -30.92 -11.38 -12.48
CA SER A 40 -32.06 -11.23 -13.40
C SER A 40 -32.19 -9.85 -14.03
N LEU A 41 -31.49 -8.84 -13.49
CA LEU A 41 -31.60 -7.41 -13.83
C LEU A 41 -33.01 -6.84 -13.58
N GLU A 42 -33.83 -7.51 -12.81
CA GLU A 42 -35.15 -7.02 -12.41
C GLU A 42 -35.02 -6.02 -11.27
N VAL A 43 -35.80 -4.93 -11.34
CA VAL A 43 -35.91 -3.95 -10.26
C VAL A 43 -36.85 -4.51 -9.20
N GLU A 44 -36.32 -4.93 -8.05
CA GLU A 44 -37.10 -5.48 -6.94
C GLU A 44 -37.82 -4.36 -6.15
N ASN A 45 -37.22 -3.19 -6.09
CA ASN A 45 -37.81 -2.03 -5.41
C ASN A 45 -37.33 -0.72 -6.05
N GLU A 46 -38.22 0.25 -6.16
CA GLU A 46 -37.96 1.58 -6.69
C GLU A 46 -38.68 2.64 -5.88
N PHE A 47 -37.97 3.68 -5.47
CA PHE A 47 -38.58 4.83 -4.82
C PHE A 47 -37.69 6.07 -4.89
N LYS A 48 -38.30 7.23 -4.92
CA LYS A 48 -37.60 8.52 -4.93
C LYS A 48 -37.17 8.90 -3.50
N ILE A 49 -35.87 9.13 -3.28
CA ILE A 49 -35.32 9.46 -1.97
C ILE A 49 -35.34 10.95 -1.66
N ALA A 50 -35.21 11.81 -2.69
CA ALA A 50 -35.31 13.26 -2.58
C ALA A 50 -35.87 13.85 -3.86
N ASN A 51 -36.23 15.15 -3.85
CA ASN A 51 -36.69 15.89 -5.05
C ASN A 51 -35.58 16.82 -5.54
N LEU A 52 -34.41 16.28 -5.80
CA LEU A 52 -33.21 17.01 -6.20
C LEU A 52 -32.58 16.35 -7.41
N HIS A 53 -31.83 17.14 -8.17
CA HIS A 53 -30.96 16.65 -9.23
C HIS A 53 -29.53 16.66 -8.71
N ILE A 54 -28.77 15.54 -8.81
CA ILE A 54 -27.40 15.45 -8.35
C ILE A 54 -26.44 15.20 -9.50
N ALA A 55 -25.26 15.84 -9.44
CA ALA A 55 -24.18 15.63 -10.38
C ALA A 55 -23.35 14.41 -10.03
N TYR A 56 -22.75 13.75 -11.02
CA TYR A 56 -21.91 12.57 -10.81
C TYR A 56 -20.42 12.88 -10.69
N SER A 57 -19.99 14.12 -10.87
CA SER A 57 -18.57 14.49 -10.93
C SER A 57 -17.83 14.38 -9.61
N THR A 58 -18.56 14.40 -8.49
CA THR A 58 -18.01 14.31 -7.13
C THR A 58 -18.80 13.30 -6.28
N LYS A 59 -18.25 12.89 -5.14
CA LYS A 59 -18.98 12.06 -4.17
C LYS A 59 -20.04 12.88 -3.44
N VAL A 60 -21.17 13.06 -4.06
CA VAL A 60 -22.31 13.85 -3.52
C VAL A 60 -23.35 13.02 -2.79
N ILE A 61 -23.23 11.70 -2.83
CA ILE A 61 -24.09 10.75 -2.12
C ILE A 61 -23.29 9.57 -1.61
N SER A 62 -23.65 9.05 -0.45
CA SER A 62 -23.06 7.86 0.15
C SER A 62 -24.10 7.14 1.02
N PHE A 63 -24.03 5.81 1.06
CA PHE A 63 -24.93 4.95 1.84
C PHE A 63 -24.18 4.16 2.89
N THR A 64 -24.88 3.80 3.97
CA THR A 64 -24.42 2.76 4.90
C THR A 64 -24.35 1.40 4.21
N SER A 65 -23.58 0.47 4.77
CA SER A 65 -23.40 -0.88 4.24
C SER A 65 -24.73 -1.62 3.96
N ASN A 66 -25.73 -1.40 4.81
CA ASN A 66 -27.07 -2.00 4.73
C ASN A 66 -28.10 -1.07 4.07
N ALA A 67 -27.68 0.04 3.50
CA ALA A 67 -28.53 1.09 2.89
C ALA A 67 -29.64 1.62 3.82
N ARG A 68 -29.52 1.47 5.15
CA ARG A 68 -30.50 2.01 6.12
C ARG A 68 -30.46 3.51 6.20
N TYR A 69 -29.26 4.09 6.10
CA TYR A 69 -29.04 5.53 6.09
C TYR A 69 -28.29 5.91 4.82
N PHE A 70 -28.52 7.13 4.37
CA PHE A 70 -27.71 7.73 3.32
C PHE A 70 -27.46 9.21 3.63
N ALA A 71 -26.35 9.67 3.12
CA ALA A 71 -25.95 11.06 3.22
C ALA A 71 -25.87 11.67 1.82
N MET A 72 -26.32 12.92 1.66
CA MET A 72 -26.37 13.59 0.37
C MET A 72 -26.10 15.09 0.54
N ILE A 73 -25.43 15.68 -0.45
CA ILE A 73 -25.27 17.14 -0.54
C ILE A 73 -26.45 17.72 -1.32
N SER A 74 -27.17 18.65 -0.69
CA SER A 74 -28.23 19.40 -1.35
C SER A 74 -27.63 20.39 -2.34
N GLN A 75 -28.11 20.40 -3.58
CA GLN A 75 -27.61 21.35 -4.59
C GLN A 75 -28.04 22.78 -4.32
N ASP A 76 -29.24 22.96 -3.75
CA ASP A 76 -29.83 24.28 -3.52
C ASP A 76 -29.11 25.04 -2.41
N THR A 77 -28.87 24.35 -1.30
CA THR A 77 -28.27 24.94 -0.08
C THR A 77 -26.78 24.60 0.09
N LYS A 78 -26.26 23.66 -0.69
CA LYS A 78 -24.92 23.08 -0.55
C LYS A 78 -24.65 22.50 0.84
N GLU A 79 -25.69 22.07 1.54
CA GLU A 79 -25.62 21.43 2.86
C GLU A 79 -25.50 19.93 2.71
N SER A 80 -24.78 19.30 3.60
CA SER A 80 -24.78 17.83 3.74
C SER A 80 -25.92 17.42 4.67
N ARG A 81 -26.72 16.45 4.25
CA ARG A 81 -27.84 15.93 5.01
C ARG A 81 -27.76 14.42 5.16
N LEU A 82 -28.02 13.93 6.36
CA LEU A 82 -28.14 12.52 6.69
C LEU A 82 -29.62 12.15 6.76
N TYR A 83 -30.01 11.09 6.06
CA TYR A 83 -31.39 10.62 5.98
C TYR A 83 -31.51 9.18 6.44
N GLU A 84 -32.65 8.82 7.03
CA GLU A 84 -33.08 7.44 7.11
C GLU A 84 -33.79 7.05 5.82
N THR A 85 -33.33 6.02 5.13
CA THR A 85 -33.76 5.66 3.76
C THR A 85 -35.28 5.38 3.66
N LYS A 86 -35.83 4.58 4.59
CA LYS A 86 -37.25 4.17 4.54
C LYS A 86 -38.21 5.32 4.87
N SER A 87 -37.94 6.05 5.94
CA SER A 87 -38.80 7.15 6.41
C SER A 87 -38.55 8.46 5.68
N LYS A 88 -37.43 8.59 4.99
CA LYS A 88 -36.93 9.82 4.35
C LYS A 88 -36.75 10.98 5.36
N LYS A 89 -36.69 10.66 6.64
CA LYS A 89 -36.51 11.64 7.71
C LYS A 89 -35.05 12.12 7.74
N ILE A 90 -34.86 13.43 7.81
CA ILE A 90 -33.55 14.03 8.05
C ILE A 90 -33.16 13.76 9.50
N ILE A 91 -31.99 13.15 9.71
CA ILE A 91 -31.39 12.85 11.01
C ILE A 91 -30.46 13.98 11.42
N ALA A 92 -29.65 14.45 10.46
CA ALA A 92 -28.71 15.54 10.68
C ALA A 92 -28.58 16.43 9.44
N THR A 93 -28.25 17.70 9.67
CA THR A 93 -27.88 18.65 8.62
C THR A 93 -26.58 19.36 9.00
N VAL A 94 -25.62 19.40 8.10
CA VAL A 94 -24.38 20.17 8.23
C VAL A 94 -24.46 21.33 7.25
N SER A 95 -24.73 22.52 7.77
CA SER A 95 -24.86 23.79 7.05
C SER A 95 -23.70 24.77 7.30
N ARG A 96 -22.66 24.29 7.97
CA ARG A 96 -21.59 25.10 8.58
C ARG A 96 -20.42 25.40 7.66
N HIS A 97 -20.36 24.78 6.48
CA HIS A 97 -19.26 25.02 5.54
C HIS A 97 -19.33 26.42 4.92
N LEU A 98 -18.20 27.13 4.94
CA LEU A 98 -18.05 28.36 4.19
C LEU A 98 -17.85 28.01 2.71
N GLY A 99 -18.78 28.40 1.85
CA GLY A 99 -18.81 28.05 0.41
C GLY A 99 -19.65 26.82 0.10
N GLY A 100 -19.90 25.97 1.08
CA GLY A 100 -20.74 24.77 0.97
C GLY A 100 -19.98 23.45 1.06
N ALA A 101 -20.73 22.36 1.14
CA ALA A 101 -20.18 21.01 1.11
C ALA A 101 -19.74 20.64 -0.32
N SER A 102 -18.59 20.00 -0.43
CA SER A 102 -17.96 19.59 -1.70
C SER A 102 -17.96 18.10 -1.94
N CYS A 103 -17.77 17.28 -0.90
CA CYS A 103 -17.91 15.83 -0.99
C CYS A 103 -18.40 15.23 0.33
N ILE A 104 -18.88 14.00 0.28
CA ILE A 104 -19.49 13.30 1.41
C ILE A 104 -19.08 11.84 1.42
N GLY A 105 -19.02 11.23 2.60
CA GLY A 105 -18.75 9.82 2.75
C GLY A 105 -19.31 9.27 4.04
N ILE A 106 -19.51 7.96 4.10
CA ILE A 106 -19.88 7.22 5.31
C ILE A 106 -18.77 6.20 5.55
N ASP A 107 -18.32 6.07 6.82
CA ASP A 107 -17.28 5.10 7.16
C ASP A 107 -17.79 3.66 7.02
N PRO A 108 -16.91 2.67 6.68
CA PRO A 108 -17.33 1.28 6.44
C PRO A 108 -17.99 0.58 7.64
N LYS A 109 -17.80 1.11 8.84
CA LYS A 109 -18.43 0.59 10.07
C LYS A 109 -19.78 1.23 10.37
N ASP A 110 -20.29 2.08 9.46
CA ASP A 110 -21.57 2.77 9.59
C ASP A 110 -21.72 3.62 10.88
N ARG A 111 -20.58 4.18 11.38
CA ARG A 111 -20.56 4.98 12.61
C ARG A 111 -20.76 6.46 12.34
N TYR A 112 -20.06 6.97 11.34
CA TYR A 112 -19.96 8.40 11.07
C TYR A 112 -20.25 8.74 9.61
N MET A 113 -21.01 9.83 9.40
CA MET A 113 -21.07 10.54 8.16
C MET A 113 -20.00 11.63 8.15
N PHE A 114 -19.27 11.77 7.05
CA PHE A 114 -18.28 12.81 6.87
C PHE A 114 -18.78 13.81 5.82
N SER A 115 -18.79 15.09 6.21
CA SER A 115 -19.11 16.22 5.33
C SER A 115 -17.82 17.00 5.09
N CYS A 116 -17.39 17.11 3.84
CA CYS A 116 -16.21 17.83 3.41
C CYS A 116 -16.62 19.12 2.71
N GLY A 117 -15.90 20.22 2.95
CA GLY A 117 -16.29 21.55 2.45
C GLY A 117 -15.29 22.25 1.55
N ASP A 118 -15.78 23.30 0.89
CA ASP A 118 -14.98 24.24 0.10
C ASP A 118 -13.97 25.01 0.98
N ASP A 119 -14.24 25.11 2.27
CA ASP A 119 -13.41 25.74 3.29
C ASP A 119 -12.25 24.87 3.78
N GLY A 120 -12.11 23.64 3.25
CA GLY A 120 -11.08 22.68 3.62
C GLY A 120 -11.36 21.93 4.91
N ILE A 121 -12.56 22.04 5.48
CA ILE A 121 -12.95 21.40 6.75
C ILE A 121 -13.69 20.10 6.45
N THR A 122 -13.48 19.11 7.33
CA THR A 122 -14.25 17.85 7.32
C THR A 122 -14.91 17.67 8.68
N PHE A 123 -16.23 17.65 8.68
CA PHE A 123 -17.06 17.36 9.84
C PHE A 123 -17.40 15.87 9.90
N GLY A 124 -17.24 15.25 11.08
CA GLY A 124 -17.72 13.92 11.39
C GLY A 124 -19.00 13.97 12.21
N VAL A 125 -20.09 13.40 11.70
CA VAL A 125 -21.41 13.34 12.33
C VAL A 125 -21.72 11.90 12.71
N ASP A 126 -22.10 11.65 13.96
CA ASP A 126 -22.55 10.34 14.42
C ASP A 126 -23.89 9.98 13.77
N ILE A 127 -23.96 8.82 13.10
CA ILE A 127 -25.15 8.41 12.36
C ILE A 127 -26.34 8.09 13.28
N LYS A 128 -26.09 7.61 14.49
CA LYS A 128 -27.13 7.15 15.40
C LYS A 128 -27.91 8.32 16.04
N ASN A 129 -27.17 9.35 16.47
CA ASN A 129 -27.77 10.49 17.18
C ASN A 129 -27.86 11.75 16.31
N GLY A 130 -27.20 11.81 15.16
CA GLY A 130 -27.19 12.94 14.24
C GLY A 130 -26.39 14.15 14.75
N GLN A 131 -25.55 13.98 15.76
CA GLN A 131 -24.76 15.07 16.33
C GLN A 131 -23.36 15.15 15.72
N LEU A 132 -22.81 16.35 15.71
CA LEU A 132 -21.39 16.54 15.35
C LEU A 132 -20.51 15.86 16.40
N ALA A 133 -19.71 14.89 15.94
CA ALA A 133 -18.84 14.12 16.82
C ALA A 133 -17.42 14.71 16.88
N PHE A 134 -16.89 15.15 15.74
CA PHE A 134 -15.53 15.69 15.63
C PHE A 134 -15.31 16.41 14.31
N THR A 135 -14.17 17.12 14.24
CA THR A 135 -13.64 17.67 12.98
C THR A 135 -12.27 17.06 12.71
N LEU A 136 -11.97 16.80 11.41
CA LEU A 136 -10.64 16.38 11.01
C LEU A 136 -9.72 17.59 10.77
N PRO A 137 -8.40 17.39 10.76
CA PRO A 137 -7.43 18.44 10.47
C PRO A 137 -7.71 19.15 9.15
N ARG A 138 -7.74 20.47 9.19
CA ARG A 138 -8.15 21.34 8.08
C ARG A 138 -7.13 21.38 6.96
N HIS A 139 -7.60 21.24 5.73
CA HIS A 139 -6.87 21.55 4.49
C HIS A 139 -6.81 23.06 4.22
N LYS A 140 -5.90 23.47 3.33
CA LYS A 140 -5.76 24.89 2.95
C LYS A 140 -6.75 25.35 1.88
N ASP A 141 -7.44 24.39 1.25
CA ASP A 141 -8.30 24.61 0.09
C ASP A 141 -9.37 23.52 0.02
N THR A 142 -10.32 23.68 -0.89
CA THR A 142 -11.46 22.78 -1.15
C THR A 142 -11.08 21.30 -1.09
N LEU A 143 -11.89 20.53 -0.40
CA LEU A 143 -11.81 19.07 -0.38
C LEU A 143 -12.49 18.50 -1.64
N LEU A 144 -11.83 17.54 -2.29
CA LEU A 144 -12.29 16.98 -3.57
C LEU A 144 -12.72 15.51 -3.47
N ASP A 145 -12.15 14.77 -2.53
CA ASP A 145 -12.51 13.38 -2.30
C ASP A 145 -12.21 12.95 -0.86
N ILE A 146 -12.92 11.93 -0.41
CA ILE A 146 -12.71 11.25 0.86
C ILE A 146 -12.78 9.74 0.65
N ALA A 147 -11.86 9.00 1.25
CA ALA A 147 -11.82 7.54 1.20
C ALA A 147 -11.53 6.94 2.58
N PHE A 148 -11.95 5.71 2.78
CA PHE A 148 -11.82 4.98 4.06
C PHE A 148 -11.13 3.65 3.83
N SER A 149 -10.32 3.23 4.81
CA SER A 149 -9.82 1.86 4.83
C SER A 149 -10.92 0.89 5.26
N ASP A 150 -10.91 -0.33 4.74
CA ASP A 150 -11.95 -1.34 5.00
C ASP A 150 -12.10 -1.68 6.48
N ASN A 151 -10.99 -1.65 7.23
CA ASN A 151 -11.02 -1.86 8.68
C ASN A 151 -11.59 -0.66 9.47
N GLY A 152 -11.90 0.46 8.80
CA GLY A 152 -12.43 1.69 9.41
C GLY A 152 -11.45 2.39 10.35
N LYS A 153 -10.14 2.13 10.23
CA LYS A 153 -9.09 2.80 11.01
C LYS A 153 -8.68 4.12 10.38
N TRP A 154 -8.49 4.13 9.05
CA TRP A 154 -7.96 5.27 8.32
C TRP A 154 -9.02 5.98 7.51
N VAL A 155 -8.97 7.29 7.51
CA VAL A 155 -9.65 8.16 6.55
C VAL A 155 -8.60 9.01 5.83
N ALA A 156 -8.70 9.05 4.50
CA ALA A 156 -7.87 9.91 3.65
C ALA A 156 -8.74 10.98 3.02
N THR A 157 -8.31 12.24 3.07
CA THR A 157 -8.96 13.37 2.42
C THR A 157 -8.04 13.97 1.37
N ALA A 158 -8.58 14.24 0.19
CA ALA A 158 -7.87 14.86 -0.93
C ALA A 158 -8.35 16.30 -1.14
N SER A 159 -7.42 17.20 -1.44
CA SER A 159 -7.74 18.63 -1.58
C SER A 159 -7.14 19.26 -2.83
N TYR A 160 -7.73 20.39 -3.19
CA TYR A 160 -7.21 21.30 -4.22
C TYR A 160 -5.82 21.83 -3.84
N ASP A 161 -5.46 21.81 -2.53
CA ASP A 161 -4.14 22.17 -2.01
C ASP A 161 -3.02 21.17 -2.38
N LYS A 162 -3.31 20.14 -3.20
CA LYS A 162 -2.41 19.11 -3.73
C LYS A 162 -1.89 18.11 -2.68
N ASN A 163 -2.42 18.17 -1.47
CA ASN A 163 -2.05 17.25 -0.39
C ASN A 163 -3.16 16.24 -0.12
N ILE A 164 -2.76 15.13 0.47
CA ILE A 164 -3.65 14.14 1.06
C ILE A 164 -3.38 14.13 2.55
N PHE A 165 -4.42 14.27 3.37
CA PHE A 165 -4.31 14.07 4.80
C PHE A 165 -4.83 12.67 5.13
N LEU A 166 -4.01 11.93 5.86
CA LEU A 166 -4.37 10.64 6.41
C LEU A 166 -4.59 10.80 7.90
N SER A 167 -5.81 10.57 8.33
CA SER A 167 -6.20 10.67 9.75
C SER A 167 -6.55 9.29 10.31
N ASP A 168 -6.18 9.06 11.55
CA ASP A 168 -6.55 7.88 12.31
C ASP A 168 -7.87 8.12 13.02
N LEU A 169 -8.92 7.37 12.69
CA LEU A 169 -10.25 7.52 13.28
C LEU A 169 -10.36 7.01 14.71
N SER A 170 -9.36 6.28 15.21
CA SER A 170 -9.34 5.86 16.62
C SER A 170 -8.84 6.96 17.54
N THR A 171 -7.99 7.84 17.02
CA THR A 171 -7.43 8.97 17.78
C THR A 171 -7.96 10.32 17.33
N MET A 172 -8.69 10.37 16.20
CA MET A 172 -9.18 11.59 15.54
C MET A 172 -8.05 12.58 15.22
N THR A 173 -6.84 12.06 14.94
CA THR A 173 -5.65 12.88 14.70
C THR A 173 -5.07 12.66 13.31
N LEU A 174 -4.34 13.67 12.82
CA LEU A 174 -3.58 13.57 11.58
C LEU A 174 -2.38 12.63 11.80
N ALA A 175 -2.39 11.49 11.13
CA ALA A 175 -1.27 10.55 11.13
C ALA A 175 -0.17 10.98 10.15
N ALA A 176 -0.56 11.41 8.95
CA ALA A 176 0.40 11.82 7.94
C ALA A 176 -0.19 12.84 6.95
N LYS A 177 0.71 13.66 6.42
CA LYS A 177 0.46 14.55 5.29
C LYS A 177 1.25 14.06 4.08
N LEU A 178 0.57 13.47 3.12
CA LEU A 178 1.19 12.87 1.95
C LEU A 178 1.34 13.94 0.86
N LYS A 179 2.58 14.13 0.38
CA LYS A 179 2.94 15.17 -0.58
C LYS A 179 3.75 14.55 -1.71
N ALA A 180 3.13 14.37 -2.88
CA ALA A 180 3.81 13.95 -4.09
C ALA A 180 3.14 14.44 -5.37
N HIS A 181 1.94 14.99 -5.25
CA HIS A 181 1.18 15.51 -6.38
C HIS A 181 1.60 16.95 -6.72
N SER A 182 1.63 17.26 -8.03
CA SER A 182 1.91 18.60 -8.54
C SER A 182 0.63 19.39 -8.87
N ALA A 183 -0.50 18.70 -8.95
CA ALA A 183 -1.83 19.23 -9.23
C ALA A 183 -2.82 18.82 -8.13
N PRO A 184 -4.04 19.42 -8.10
CA PRO A 184 -5.10 19.05 -7.16
C PRO A 184 -5.42 17.55 -7.18
N VAL A 185 -5.52 16.93 -6.01
CA VAL A 185 -5.81 15.50 -5.89
C VAL A 185 -7.31 15.27 -6.03
N MET A 186 -7.70 14.54 -7.08
CA MET A 186 -9.10 14.40 -7.49
C MET A 186 -9.79 13.20 -6.90
N LYS A 187 -9.08 12.07 -6.76
CA LYS A 187 -9.67 10.80 -6.31
C LYS A 187 -8.70 10.00 -5.46
N LEU A 188 -9.27 9.28 -4.51
CA LEU A 188 -8.58 8.38 -3.58
C LEU A 188 -9.25 7.00 -3.58
N GLN A 189 -8.45 5.95 -3.40
CA GLN A 189 -8.93 4.59 -3.17
C GLN A 189 -7.97 3.85 -2.25
N PHE A 190 -8.46 3.34 -1.12
CA PHE A 190 -7.66 2.41 -0.31
C PHE A 190 -7.52 1.07 -1.04
N LEU A 191 -6.37 0.47 -0.88
CA LEU A 191 -6.00 -0.85 -1.40
C LEU A 191 -5.66 -1.74 -0.21
N SER A 192 -5.64 -3.07 -0.41
CA SER A 192 -5.14 -4.01 0.59
C SER A 192 -3.68 -3.71 0.98
N ASP A 193 -3.18 -4.39 2.02
CA ASP A 193 -1.80 -4.30 2.49
C ASP A 193 -1.36 -2.88 2.89
N ASN A 194 -2.26 -2.11 3.52
CA ASN A 194 -2.00 -0.75 3.95
C ASN A 194 -1.45 0.14 2.81
N ARG A 195 -2.06 0.07 1.63
CA ARG A 195 -1.74 0.92 0.48
C ARG A 195 -2.88 1.90 0.18
N LEU A 196 -2.53 3.03 -0.41
CA LEU A 196 -3.49 4.02 -0.90
C LEU A 196 -3.15 4.37 -2.35
N PHE A 197 -4.15 4.37 -3.22
CA PHE A 197 -4.09 4.95 -4.56
C PHE A 197 -4.61 6.38 -4.52
N SER A 198 -3.95 7.27 -5.25
CA SER A 198 -4.40 8.64 -5.46
C SER A 198 -4.12 9.09 -6.89
N ILE A 199 -4.98 9.96 -7.43
CA ILE A 199 -4.80 10.55 -8.75
C ILE A 199 -5.10 12.04 -8.72
N ASP A 200 -4.25 12.82 -9.40
CA ASP A 200 -4.41 14.27 -9.52
C ASP A 200 -5.09 14.69 -10.83
N LYS A 201 -5.44 15.97 -10.92
CA LYS A 201 -6.13 16.58 -12.06
C LYS A 201 -5.37 16.45 -13.40
N ASN A 202 -4.05 16.30 -13.34
CA ASN A 202 -3.21 16.12 -14.53
C ASN A 202 -3.01 14.64 -14.88
N GLY A 203 -3.72 13.72 -14.20
CA GLY A 203 -3.64 12.28 -14.40
C GLY A 203 -2.41 11.63 -13.75
N GLY A 204 -1.69 12.35 -12.92
CA GLY A 204 -0.59 11.81 -12.12
C GLY A 204 -1.10 10.87 -11.05
N ALA A 205 -0.86 9.56 -11.22
CA ALA A 205 -1.35 8.51 -10.32
C ALA A 205 -0.22 7.96 -9.44
N VAL A 206 -0.47 7.82 -8.14
CA VAL A 206 0.52 7.46 -7.12
C VAL A 206 -0.02 6.35 -6.22
N ILE A 207 0.82 5.36 -5.93
CA ILE A 207 0.57 4.34 -4.90
C ILE A 207 1.45 4.66 -3.69
N TRP A 208 0.81 4.69 -2.52
CA TRP A 208 1.44 4.98 -1.23
C TRP A 208 1.50 3.74 -0.35
N ASN A 209 2.57 3.65 0.44
CA ASN A 209 2.68 2.71 1.56
C ASN A 209 2.28 3.45 2.84
N LEU A 210 1.23 2.99 3.51
CA LEU A 210 0.70 3.61 4.72
C LEU A 210 1.41 3.15 6.00
N ASN A 211 2.32 2.19 5.93
CA ASN A 211 3.15 1.81 7.08
C ASN A 211 4.29 2.82 7.31
N ASN A 212 4.81 3.43 6.24
CA ASN A 212 5.90 4.40 6.32
C ASN A 212 5.59 5.75 5.67
N PHE A 213 4.36 5.92 5.15
CA PHE A 213 3.83 7.11 4.49
C PHE A 213 4.64 7.60 3.28
N LYS A 214 5.31 6.67 2.59
CA LYS A 214 6.14 6.96 1.39
C LYS A 214 5.46 6.48 0.11
N VAL A 215 5.88 7.05 -1.00
CA VAL A 215 5.48 6.60 -2.33
C VAL A 215 6.12 5.25 -2.62
N ILE A 216 5.30 4.26 -2.99
CA ILE A 216 5.78 2.99 -3.53
C ILE A 216 6.18 3.19 -4.99
N THR A 217 5.26 3.71 -5.79
CA THR A 217 5.49 3.92 -7.23
C THR A 217 4.54 4.97 -7.79
N ARG A 218 4.88 5.47 -8.98
CA ARG A 218 4.01 6.27 -9.83
C ARG A 218 3.53 5.43 -10.99
N LEU A 219 2.22 5.36 -11.17
CA LEU A 219 1.65 4.68 -12.31
C LEU A 219 1.80 5.55 -13.57
N LYS A 220 1.59 4.93 -14.73
CA LYS A 220 1.59 5.66 -16.00
C LYS A 220 0.45 6.66 -16.01
N ASN A 221 0.74 7.89 -16.42
CA ASN A 221 -0.24 8.99 -16.43
C ASN A 221 -1.50 8.64 -17.22
N VAL A 222 -2.63 8.99 -16.65
CA VAL A 222 -3.95 8.91 -17.28
C VAL A 222 -4.24 10.24 -17.97
N HIS A 223 -4.51 10.19 -19.27
CA HIS A 223 -4.70 11.40 -20.10
C HIS A 223 -6.19 11.81 -20.23
N ASP A 224 -7.02 11.39 -19.29
CA ASP A 224 -8.44 11.69 -19.25
C ASP A 224 -8.89 11.87 -17.80
N ASP A 225 -10.01 12.58 -17.57
CA ASP A 225 -10.56 12.78 -16.23
C ASP A 225 -11.10 11.45 -15.68
N VAL A 226 -10.51 10.97 -14.59
CA VAL A 226 -10.98 9.79 -13.88
C VAL A 226 -12.19 10.13 -13.03
N THR A 227 -13.31 9.50 -13.34
CA THR A 227 -14.61 9.74 -12.69
C THR A 227 -14.96 8.68 -11.66
N ALA A 228 -14.54 7.43 -11.90
CA ALA A 228 -14.82 6.29 -11.03
C ALA A 228 -13.60 5.38 -10.87
N ILE A 229 -13.49 4.75 -9.70
CA ILE A 229 -12.39 3.83 -9.37
C ILE A 229 -12.98 2.63 -8.66
N VAL A 230 -12.50 1.45 -9.01
CA VAL A 230 -12.79 0.24 -8.25
C VAL A 230 -11.59 -0.72 -8.29
N VAL A 231 -11.43 -1.47 -7.23
CA VAL A 231 -10.46 -2.56 -7.11
C VAL A 231 -11.22 -3.87 -7.17
N GLY A 232 -10.66 -4.86 -7.83
CA GLY A 232 -11.32 -6.16 -7.98
C GLY A 232 -10.33 -7.32 -8.02
N ASP A 233 -10.90 -8.51 -7.93
CA ASP A 233 -10.20 -9.80 -7.87
C ASP A 233 -9.20 -9.87 -6.72
N VAL A 234 -9.71 -9.63 -5.51
CA VAL A 234 -8.93 -9.62 -4.25
C VAL A 234 -7.73 -8.65 -4.38
N ASP A 235 -8.01 -7.42 -4.81
CA ASP A 235 -7.02 -6.36 -5.02
C ASP A 235 -5.90 -6.70 -6.02
N MET A 236 -6.19 -7.57 -6.99
CA MET A 236 -5.25 -7.84 -8.08
C MET A 236 -5.30 -6.75 -9.15
N PHE A 237 -6.47 -6.20 -9.42
CA PHE A 237 -6.70 -5.23 -10.50
C PHE A 237 -7.27 -3.91 -9.99
N LEU A 238 -6.73 -2.80 -10.50
CA LEU A 238 -7.31 -1.47 -10.35
C LEU A 238 -7.96 -1.07 -11.67
N PHE A 239 -9.26 -0.77 -11.63
CA PHE A 239 -10.03 -0.27 -12.76
C PHE A 239 -10.32 1.22 -12.59
N LEU A 240 -10.01 2.00 -13.62
CA LEU A 240 -10.27 3.45 -13.67
C LEU A 240 -11.25 3.75 -14.78
N GLY A 241 -12.43 4.26 -14.43
CA GLY A 241 -13.44 4.76 -15.36
C GLY A 241 -13.21 6.24 -15.66
N THR A 242 -13.40 6.64 -16.92
CA THR A 242 -13.09 7.99 -17.36
C THR A 242 -14.27 8.70 -17.97
N LYS A 243 -14.16 10.03 -18.04
CA LYS A 243 -15.17 10.92 -18.66
C LYS A 243 -15.35 10.66 -20.15
N LEU A 244 -14.32 10.20 -20.86
CA LEU A 244 -14.40 9.84 -22.28
C LEU A 244 -14.92 8.41 -22.52
N GLY A 245 -15.39 7.71 -21.47
CA GLY A 245 -15.98 6.37 -21.58
C GLY A 245 -14.98 5.23 -21.65
N TYR A 246 -13.73 5.43 -21.25
CA TYR A 246 -12.74 4.36 -21.18
C TYR A 246 -12.68 3.74 -19.77
N VAL A 247 -12.51 2.41 -19.71
CA VAL A 247 -12.00 1.74 -18.52
C VAL A 247 -10.54 1.35 -18.78
N LEU A 248 -9.66 1.84 -17.92
CA LEU A 248 -8.26 1.44 -17.86
C LEU A 248 -8.11 0.37 -16.80
N VAL A 249 -7.14 -0.52 -16.98
CA VAL A 249 -6.83 -1.56 -15.98
C VAL A 249 -5.34 -1.65 -15.71
N TYR A 250 -5.00 -1.74 -14.43
CA TYR A 250 -3.63 -1.89 -13.91
C TYR A 250 -3.53 -3.14 -13.06
N ASP A 251 -2.39 -3.80 -13.11
CA ASP A 251 -1.99 -4.87 -12.21
C ASP A 251 -1.43 -4.25 -10.92
N LEU A 252 -2.01 -4.54 -9.77
CA LEU A 252 -1.57 -4.02 -8.47
C LEU A 252 -0.41 -4.81 -7.83
N THR A 253 0.02 -5.90 -8.46
CA THR A 253 1.22 -6.65 -8.04
C THR A 253 2.48 -6.15 -8.71
N THR A 254 2.40 -5.85 -10.02
CA THR A 254 3.51 -5.32 -10.82
C THR A 254 3.46 -3.81 -11.00
N TYR A 255 2.31 -3.18 -10.72
CA TYR A 255 1.99 -1.78 -10.98
C TYR A 255 2.05 -1.38 -12.47
N GLU A 256 1.96 -2.36 -13.36
CA GLU A 256 1.96 -2.13 -14.80
C GLU A 256 0.54 -1.89 -15.34
N GLN A 257 0.45 -1.07 -16.36
CA GLN A 257 -0.79 -0.84 -17.07
C GLN A 257 -1.06 -2.00 -18.03
N ILE A 258 -2.07 -2.83 -17.72
CA ILE A 258 -2.49 -3.97 -18.56
C ILE A 258 -3.15 -3.46 -19.84
N SER A 259 -4.09 -2.52 -19.73
CA SER A 259 -4.80 -1.93 -20.88
C SER A 259 -5.21 -0.49 -20.62
N ARG A 260 -5.08 0.34 -21.66
CA ARG A 260 -5.60 1.73 -21.67
C ARG A 260 -7.05 1.84 -22.15
N LYS A 261 -7.51 0.81 -22.85
CA LYS A 261 -8.83 0.76 -23.48
C LYS A 261 -9.43 -0.63 -23.29
N TYR A 262 -9.48 -1.07 -22.02
CA TYR A 262 -10.04 -2.38 -21.68
C TYR A 262 -11.50 -2.47 -22.08
N ILE A 263 -12.27 -1.44 -21.72
CA ILE A 263 -13.63 -1.21 -22.21
C ILE A 263 -13.66 0.19 -22.81
N LYS A 264 -14.42 0.35 -23.89
CA LYS A 264 -14.77 1.64 -24.46
C LYS A 264 -16.27 1.74 -24.62
N LEU A 265 -16.84 2.77 -24.02
CA LEU A 265 -18.24 3.19 -24.16
C LEU A 265 -18.30 4.56 -24.86
N ASP A 266 -19.44 4.88 -25.42
CA ASP A 266 -19.66 6.19 -26.07
C ASP A 266 -19.99 7.29 -25.06
N ASN A 267 -20.38 6.90 -23.84
CA ASN A 267 -20.85 7.78 -22.77
C ASN A 267 -19.85 7.80 -21.60
N ALA A 268 -19.87 8.90 -20.82
CA ALA A 268 -19.00 9.05 -19.66
C ALA A 268 -19.31 7.98 -18.59
N ILE A 269 -18.27 7.40 -17.99
CA ILE A 269 -18.42 6.46 -16.89
C ILE A 269 -18.65 7.26 -15.61
N THR A 270 -19.70 6.94 -14.87
CA THR A 270 -20.09 7.65 -13.66
C THR A 270 -19.82 6.86 -12.40
N ALA A 271 -19.95 5.53 -12.45
CA ALA A 271 -19.66 4.67 -11.33
C ALA A 271 -19.08 3.33 -11.81
N LEU A 272 -18.24 2.73 -10.97
CA LEU A 272 -17.70 1.40 -11.13
C LEU A 272 -17.92 0.60 -9.84
N ASN A 273 -18.28 -0.66 -9.98
CA ASN A 273 -18.31 -1.65 -8.89
C ASN A 273 -17.72 -2.97 -9.37
N PHE A 274 -17.29 -3.80 -8.46
CA PHE A 274 -16.78 -5.12 -8.76
C PHE A 274 -17.48 -6.18 -7.92
N ASN A 275 -18.07 -7.17 -8.58
CA ASN A 275 -18.66 -8.33 -7.93
C ASN A 275 -17.61 -9.43 -7.80
N GLU A 276 -17.08 -9.61 -6.58
CA GLU A 276 -16.03 -10.58 -6.30
C GLU A 276 -16.49 -12.04 -6.50
N THR A 277 -17.78 -12.32 -6.33
CA THR A 277 -18.32 -13.68 -6.46
C THR A 277 -18.29 -14.16 -7.90
N ASP A 278 -18.78 -13.34 -8.82
CA ASP A 278 -18.94 -13.68 -10.23
C ASP A 278 -17.80 -13.11 -11.10
N LYS A 279 -16.85 -12.39 -10.50
CA LYS A 279 -15.76 -11.69 -11.19
C LYS A 279 -16.27 -10.73 -12.27
N GLU A 280 -17.37 -10.06 -11.98
CA GLU A 280 -18.01 -9.11 -12.89
C GLU A 280 -17.65 -7.66 -12.53
N LEU A 281 -17.18 -6.92 -13.52
CA LEU A 281 -17.03 -5.47 -13.45
C LEU A 281 -18.36 -4.83 -13.86
N ILE A 282 -18.93 -4.01 -12.99
CA ILE A 282 -20.18 -3.27 -13.21
C ILE A 282 -19.82 -1.83 -13.56
N VAL A 283 -20.31 -1.35 -14.71
CA VAL A 283 -19.99 -0.03 -15.27
C VAL A 283 -21.29 0.74 -15.50
N ALA A 284 -21.40 1.90 -14.86
CA ALA A 284 -22.54 2.81 -15.03
C ALA A 284 -22.14 4.05 -15.84
N THR A 285 -23.09 4.63 -16.59
CA THR A 285 -22.86 5.78 -17.46
C THR A 285 -23.78 6.95 -17.14
N ASP A 286 -23.42 8.14 -17.67
CA ASP A 286 -24.20 9.38 -17.60
C ASP A 286 -25.44 9.38 -18.50
N ARG A 287 -25.71 8.27 -19.23
CA ARG A 287 -26.93 8.05 -20.00
C ARG A 287 -27.81 6.95 -19.42
N GLY A 288 -27.62 6.60 -18.16
CA GLY A 288 -28.43 5.61 -17.48
C GLY A 288 -28.13 4.17 -17.88
N GLU A 289 -27.07 3.92 -18.60
CA GLU A 289 -26.69 2.57 -19.00
C GLU A 289 -25.90 1.89 -17.87
N LEU A 290 -26.24 0.65 -17.60
CA LEU A 290 -25.55 -0.21 -16.63
C LEU A 290 -25.09 -1.49 -17.34
N PHE A 291 -23.80 -1.67 -17.40
CA PHE A 291 -23.16 -2.80 -18.08
C PHE A 291 -22.47 -3.72 -17.07
N PHE A 292 -22.53 -5.02 -17.34
CA PHE A 292 -21.84 -6.06 -16.59
C PHE A 292 -20.83 -6.75 -17.51
N TYR A 293 -19.60 -6.87 -17.04
CA TYR A 293 -18.50 -7.50 -17.80
C TYR A 293 -17.86 -8.57 -16.94
N ASP A 294 -17.96 -9.83 -17.36
CA ASP A 294 -17.12 -10.89 -16.82
C ASP A 294 -15.67 -10.63 -17.25
N ILE A 295 -14.80 -10.32 -16.28
CA ILE A 295 -13.40 -9.93 -16.59
C ILE A 295 -12.58 -11.10 -17.17
N PHE A 296 -13.00 -12.34 -16.94
CA PHE A 296 -12.39 -13.55 -17.49
C PHE A 296 -13.21 -14.17 -18.62
N ASN A 297 -14.10 -13.39 -19.23
CA ASN A 297 -14.89 -13.85 -20.36
C ASN A 297 -14.03 -14.52 -21.42
N GLY A 298 -14.41 -15.78 -21.76
CA GLY A 298 -13.68 -16.64 -22.69
C GLY A 298 -12.70 -17.61 -22.02
N GLU A 299 -12.65 -17.68 -20.67
CA GLU A 299 -11.76 -18.60 -19.95
C GLU A 299 -12.02 -20.07 -20.31
N ASP A 300 -13.29 -20.52 -20.40
CA ASP A 300 -13.63 -21.89 -20.78
C ASP A 300 -13.11 -22.26 -22.18
N GLN A 301 -13.28 -21.33 -23.15
CA GLN A 301 -12.76 -21.51 -24.51
C GLN A 301 -11.22 -21.53 -24.50
N PHE A 302 -10.62 -20.71 -23.67
CA PHE A 302 -9.17 -20.63 -23.53
C PHE A 302 -8.59 -21.93 -22.97
N ASP A 303 -9.27 -22.55 -21.97
CA ASP A 303 -8.92 -23.85 -21.43
C ASP A 303 -9.02 -24.97 -22.48
N GLU A 304 -10.06 -24.96 -23.32
CA GLU A 304 -10.21 -25.93 -24.40
C GLU A 304 -9.10 -25.77 -25.47
N LEU A 305 -8.77 -24.55 -25.85
CA LEU A 305 -7.70 -24.26 -26.79
C LEU A 305 -6.34 -24.72 -26.26
N LEU A 306 -6.09 -24.60 -24.96
CA LEU A 306 -4.89 -25.13 -24.32
C LEU A 306 -4.81 -26.66 -24.46
N LYS A 307 -5.91 -27.38 -24.16
CA LYS A 307 -6.00 -28.84 -24.32
C LYS A 307 -5.77 -29.27 -25.77
N GLN A 308 -6.30 -28.51 -26.72
CA GLN A 308 -6.15 -28.77 -28.17
C GLN A 308 -4.79 -28.29 -28.74
N LYS A 309 -3.92 -27.67 -27.93
CA LYS A 309 -2.62 -27.09 -28.32
C LYS A 309 -2.73 -26.03 -29.43
N LYS A 310 -3.85 -25.31 -29.51
CA LYS A 310 -4.10 -24.23 -30.49
C LYS A 310 -3.61 -22.88 -29.96
N TYR A 311 -2.32 -22.78 -29.75
CA TYR A 311 -1.68 -21.65 -29.04
C TYR A 311 -1.80 -20.30 -29.76
N LYS A 312 -1.90 -20.28 -31.10
CA LYS A 312 -2.18 -19.06 -31.85
C LYS A 312 -3.55 -18.47 -31.50
N LEU A 313 -4.58 -19.32 -31.42
CA LEU A 313 -5.92 -18.88 -31.06
C LEU A 313 -5.96 -18.41 -29.59
N MET A 314 -5.26 -19.09 -28.68
CA MET A 314 -5.09 -18.61 -27.32
C MET A 314 -4.49 -17.19 -27.28
N HIS A 315 -3.44 -16.94 -28.06
CA HIS A 315 -2.83 -15.61 -28.14
C HIS A 315 -3.82 -14.55 -28.64
N SER A 316 -4.63 -14.87 -29.65
CA SER A 316 -5.66 -13.96 -30.15
C SER A 316 -6.79 -13.69 -29.13
N HIS A 317 -7.08 -14.63 -28.24
CA HIS A 317 -8.01 -14.39 -27.11
C HIS A 317 -7.40 -13.42 -26.06
N ILE A 318 -6.11 -13.56 -25.76
CA ILE A 318 -5.38 -12.65 -24.88
C ILE A 318 -5.34 -11.23 -25.46
N GLU A 319 -5.14 -11.07 -26.78
CA GLU A 319 -5.18 -9.76 -27.45
C GLU A 319 -6.54 -9.08 -27.30
N LYS A 320 -7.65 -9.85 -27.28
CA LYS A 320 -9.02 -9.35 -27.09
C LYS A 320 -9.35 -9.09 -25.62
N ASN A 321 -8.90 -9.98 -24.73
CA ASN A 321 -9.07 -9.87 -23.28
C ASN A 321 -7.74 -10.12 -22.56
N PRO A 322 -6.96 -9.07 -22.27
CA PRO A 322 -5.64 -9.21 -21.64
C PRO A 322 -5.66 -9.85 -20.25
N LEU A 323 -6.81 -9.81 -19.56
CA LEU A 323 -6.93 -10.39 -18.22
C LEU A 323 -6.91 -11.92 -18.23
N LEU A 324 -7.13 -12.56 -19.40
CA LEU A 324 -6.93 -14.00 -19.55
C LEU A 324 -5.48 -14.43 -19.28
N ASN A 325 -4.50 -13.53 -19.31
CA ASN A 325 -3.13 -13.82 -18.88
C ASN A 325 -3.01 -14.23 -17.40
N TYR A 326 -3.99 -13.90 -16.58
CA TYR A 326 -3.99 -14.18 -15.13
C TYR A 326 -4.69 -15.48 -14.77
N THR A 327 -5.34 -16.14 -15.74
CA THR A 327 -6.03 -17.42 -15.55
C THR A 327 -5.07 -18.58 -15.30
N LYS A 328 -5.61 -19.68 -14.77
CA LYS A 328 -4.83 -20.92 -14.56
C LYS A 328 -4.26 -21.47 -15.89
N ALA A 329 -5.06 -21.45 -16.95
CA ALA A 329 -4.61 -21.91 -18.27
C ALA A 329 -3.43 -21.11 -18.81
N SER A 330 -3.42 -19.80 -18.63
CA SER A 330 -2.29 -18.96 -19.03
C SER A 330 -1.01 -19.29 -18.24
N LYS A 331 -1.13 -19.52 -16.94
CA LYS A 331 0.01 -19.98 -16.12
C LYS A 331 0.55 -21.34 -16.60
N ILE A 332 -0.33 -22.28 -16.92
CA ILE A 332 0.08 -23.58 -17.50
C ILE A 332 0.75 -23.37 -18.86
N PHE A 333 0.18 -22.52 -19.71
CA PHE A 333 0.77 -22.18 -21.02
C PHE A 333 2.18 -21.56 -20.89
N ALA A 334 2.39 -20.67 -19.91
CA ALA A 334 3.70 -20.11 -19.63
C ALA A 334 4.71 -21.18 -19.21
N VAL A 335 4.32 -22.09 -18.30
CA VAL A 335 5.15 -23.22 -17.86
C VAL A 335 5.45 -24.19 -19.02
N LEU A 336 4.48 -24.44 -19.91
CA LEU A 336 4.70 -25.26 -21.12
C LEU A 336 5.71 -24.60 -22.05
N TRP A 337 5.63 -23.29 -22.23
CA TRP A 337 6.62 -22.55 -23.03
C TRP A 337 8.01 -22.65 -22.41
N GLU A 338 8.17 -22.41 -21.12
CA GLU A 338 9.46 -22.54 -20.43
C GLU A 338 10.04 -23.94 -20.56
N LYS A 339 9.25 -24.99 -20.37
CA LYS A 339 9.67 -26.38 -20.57
C LYS A 339 10.07 -26.66 -22.01
N THR A 340 9.34 -26.07 -22.98
CA THR A 340 9.67 -26.18 -24.41
C THR A 340 11.01 -25.55 -24.73
N VAL A 341 11.26 -24.33 -24.20
CA VAL A 341 12.54 -23.63 -24.35
C VAL A 341 13.68 -24.42 -23.72
N GLN A 342 13.47 -24.95 -22.51
CA GLN A 342 14.48 -25.77 -21.84
C GLN A 342 14.82 -27.03 -22.61
N LYS A 343 13.81 -27.76 -23.13
CA LYS A 343 14.04 -28.93 -23.98
C LYS A 343 14.75 -28.58 -25.28
N ALA A 344 14.39 -27.45 -25.89
CA ALA A 344 15.08 -27.00 -27.09
C ALA A 344 16.55 -26.64 -26.82
N LYS A 345 16.88 -25.99 -25.71
CA LYS A 345 18.26 -25.73 -25.28
C LYS A 345 19.03 -27.05 -25.14
N GLU A 346 18.47 -28.04 -24.46
CA GLU A 346 19.10 -29.36 -24.28
C GLU A 346 19.40 -30.05 -25.64
N LEU A 347 18.47 -29.98 -26.61
CA LEU A 347 18.67 -30.53 -27.94
C LEU A 347 19.75 -29.76 -28.70
N LEU A 348 19.80 -28.44 -28.60
CA LEU A 348 20.83 -27.61 -29.21
C LEU A 348 22.21 -27.87 -28.59
N GLU A 349 22.29 -28.11 -27.29
CA GLU A 349 23.51 -28.54 -26.60
C GLU A 349 24.00 -29.92 -27.06
N ASN A 350 23.12 -30.76 -27.59
CA ASN A 350 23.44 -32.06 -28.15
C ASN A 350 23.64 -32.01 -29.70
N SER A 351 23.69 -30.79 -30.28
CA SER A 351 23.82 -30.60 -31.75
C SER A 351 22.61 -31.13 -32.56
N GLU A 352 21.45 -31.31 -31.90
CA GLU A 352 20.21 -31.84 -32.56
C GLU A 352 19.29 -30.68 -32.99
N LYS A 353 19.78 -29.82 -33.91
CA LYS A 353 19.09 -28.59 -34.32
C LYS A 353 17.72 -28.84 -34.93
N ASP A 354 17.55 -29.87 -35.76
CA ASP A 354 16.27 -30.16 -36.41
C ASP A 354 15.20 -30.56 -35.42
N LYS A 355 15.55 -31.36 -34.39
CA LYS A 355 14.66 -31.72 -33.31
C LYS A 355 14.28 -30.52 -32.42
N ALA A 356 15.21 -29.58 -32.19
CA ALA A 356 14.94 -28.34 -31.48
C ALA A 356 13.92 -27.47 -32.25
N ILE A 357 14.01 -27.39 -33.57
CA ILE A 357 13.02 -26.68 -34.39
C ILE A 357 11.63 -27.36 -34.30
N GLU A 358 11.60 -28.68 -34.33
CA GLU A 358 10.34 -29.44 -34.22
C GLU A 358 9.63 -29.21 -32.88
N VAL A 359 10.35 -29.13 -31.77
CA VAL A 359 9.79 -28.86 -30.44
C VAL A 359 9.11 -27.49 -30.42
N PHE A 360 9.57 -26.50 -31.14
CA PHE A 360 8.95 -25.19 -31.25
C PHE A 360 7.72 -25.12 -32.17
N LYS A 361 7.44 -26.14 -32.95
CA LYS A 361 6.44 -26.12 -34.04
C LYS A 361 5.11 -25.51 -33.66
N ASN A 362 4.55 -25.91 -32.52
CA ASN A 362 3.23 -25.43 -32.03
C ASN A 362 3.25 -23.95 -31.58
N PHE A 363 4.42 -23.37 -31.30
CA PHE A 363 4.59 -21.98 -30.87
C PHE A 363 5.01 -21.05 -31.98
N MET A 364 5.43 -21.57 -33.15
CA MET A 364 5.95 -20.79 -34.29
C MET A 364 4.92 -19.88 -34.96
N GLU A 365 3.65 -20.12 -34.70
CA GLU A 365 2.56 -19.26 -35.18
C GLU A 365 2.36 -17.99 -34.34
N ILE A 366 2.97 -17.90 -33.13
CA ILE A 366 2.92 -16.73 -32.26
C ILE A 366 4.16 -15.87 -32.58
N PRO A 367 4.01 -14.62 -33.08
CA PRO A 367 5.13 -13.80 -33.58
C PRO A 367 6.27 -13.62 -32.57
N SER A 368 5.96 -13.29 -31.31
CA SER A 368 6.97 -13.09 -30.27
C SER A 368 7.74 -14.35 -29.93
N LYS A 369 7.05 -15.51 -29.85
CA LYS A 369 7.67 -16.81 -29.57
C LYS A 369 8.48 -17.32 -30.76
N LYS A 370 8.01 -17.09 -31.96
CA LYS A 370 8.76 -17.36 -33.20
C LYS A 370 10.09 -16.60 -33.24
N GLN A 371 10.05 -15.29 -33.00
CA GLN A 371 11.24 -14.46 -32.97
C GLN A 371 12.24 -14.94 -31.91
N PHE A 372 11.75 -15.27 -30.68
CA PHE A 372 12.58 -15.82 -29.62
C PHE A 372 13.22 -17.16 -30.03
N ALA A 373 12.43 -18.10 -30.59
CA ALA A 373 12.94 -19.40 -31.03
C ALA A 373 14.02 -19.27 -32.14
N GLN A 374 13.78 -18.40 -33.13
CA GLN A 374 14.74 -18.13 -34.18
C GLN A 374 16.05 -17.55 -33.62
N LYS A 375 15.96 -16.59 -32.71
CA LYS A 375 17.13 -16.00 -32.04
C LYS A 375 17.89 -17.05 -31.24
N LEU A 376 17.19 -17.89 -30.47
CA LEU A 376 17.82 -18.97 -29.69
C LEU A 376 18.58 -19.95 -30.60
N ILE A 377 17.97 -20.39 -31.71
CA ILE A 377 18.60 -21.31 -32.67
C ILE A 377 19.84 -20.67 -33.33
N GLN A 378 19.78 -19.37 -33.63
CA GLN A 378 20.90 -18.62 -34.18
C GLN A 378 22.05 -18.48 -33.19
N GLU A 379 21.78 -18.22 -31.93
CA GLU A 379 22.79 -18.15 -30.86
C GLU A 379 23.57 -19.45 -30.72
N TYR A 380 22.93 -20.61 -30.93
CA TYR A 380 23.61 -21.92 -30.90
C TYR A 380 24.28 -22.33 -32.22
N ALA A 381 24.31 -21.46 -33.25
CA ALA A 381 24.89 -21.81 -34.56
C ALA A 381 26.38 -22.19 -34.50
N GLU A 382 27.12 -21.65 -33.56
CA GLU A 382 28.57 -21.92 -33.40
C GLU A 382 28.89 -22.85 -32.21
N TYR A 383 27.87 -23.49 -31.64
CA TYR A 383 28.07 -24.34 -30.46
C TYR A 383 28.97 -25.54 -30.73
N ASP A 384 28.91 -26.12 -31.94
CA ASP A 384 29.81 -27.21 -32.35
C ASP A 384 31.28 -26.80 -32.37
N LYS A 385 31.58 -25.54 -32.74
CA LYS A 385 32.94 -24.98 -32.63
C LYS A 385 33.39 -24.87 -31.17
N PHE A 386 32.51 -24.47 -30.31
CA PHE A 386 32.76 -24.41 -28.85
C PHE A 386 33.12 -25.82 -28.35
N LEU A 387 32.31 -26.84 -28.65
CA LEU A 387 32.56 -28.23 -28.27
C LEU A 387 33.91 -28.73 -28.81
N HIS A 388 34.23 -28.40 -30.05
CA HIS A 388 35.52 -28.75 -30.66
C HIS A 388 36.71 -28.14 -29.91
N PHE A 389 36.62 -26.87 -29.50
CA PHE A 389 37.68 -26.22 -28.71
C PHE A 389 37.83 -26.85 -27.32
N VAL A 390 36.73 -27.18 -26.64
CA VAL A 390 36.76 -27.86 -25.33
C VAL A 390 37.41 -29.24 -25.48
N LYS A 391 36.97 -30.06 -26.45
CA LYS A 391 37.47 -31.41 -26.68
C LYS A 391 39.00 -31.42 -27.01
N ASN A 392 39.47 -30.41 -27.73
CA ASN A 392 40.88 -30.28 -28.10
C ASN A 392 41.70 -29.48 -27.08
N ARG A 393 41.17 -29.23 -25.87
CA ARG A 393 41.80 -28.47 -24.79
C ARG A 393 42.31 -27.08 -25.19
N LYS A 394 41.68 -26.46 -26.20
CA LYS A 394 41.92 -25.06 -26.58
C LYS A 394 41.14 -24.13 -25.69
N ILE A 395 41.48 -24.14 -24.39
CA ILE A 395 40.68 -23.51 -23.29
C ILE A 395 40.44 -22.02 -23.55
N ALA A 396 41.48 -21.27 -23.93
CA ALA A 396 41.36 -19.82 -24.19
C ALA A 396 40.39 -19.50 -25.33
N LEU A 397 40.37 -20.33 -26.42
CA LEU A 397 39.44 -20.17 -27.51
C LEU A 397 38.01 -20.56 -27.12
N ALA A 398 37.85 -21.59 -26.27
CA ALA A 398 36.56 -21.96 -25.75
C ALA A 398 35.94 -20.83 -24.90
N TYR A 399 36.72 -20.16 -24.07
CA TYR A 399 36.27 -18.99 -23.32
C TYR A 399 35.99 -17.78 -24.20
N ALA A 400 36.80 -17.56 -25.25
CA ALA A 400 36.59 -16.45 -26.17
C ALA A 400 35.23 -16.54 -26.88
N ILE A 401 34.85 -17.76 -27.34
CA ILE A 401 33.56 -17.95 -28.02
C ILE A 401 32.37 -17.77 -27.09
N THR A 402 32.48 -18.07 -25.79
CA THR A 402 31.42 -17.86 -24.82
C THR A 402 31.20 -16.38 -24.45
N ASN A 403 32.17 -15.50 -24.76
CA ASN A 403 32.02 -14.07 -24.63
C ASN A 403 31.21 -13.48 -25.81
N ILE A 404 31.27 -14.14 -26.97
CA ILE A 404 30.45 -13.79 -28.16
C ILE A 404 29.03 -14.33 -27.97
N HIS A 405 28.89 -15.54 -27.43
CA HIS A 405 27.62 -16.23 -27.18
C HIS A 405 27.39 -16.48 -25.66
N PRO A 406 26.89 -15.51 -24.93
CA PRO A 406 26.74 -15.61 -23.46
C PRO A 406 25.90 -16.80 -22.97
N LEU A 407 24.97 -17.29 -23.81
CA LEU A 407 24.12 -18.44 -23.45
C LEU A 407 24.92 -19.73 -23.26
N TYR A 408 26.11 -19.87 -23.86
CA TYR A 408 26.95 -21.04 -23.64
C TYR A 408 27.46 -21.15 -22.21
N LYS A 409 27.50 -20.03 -21.45
CA LYS A 409 27.87 -20.03 -20.03
C LYS A 409 26.86 -20.75 -19.15
N GLU A 410 25.63 -20.95 -19.63
CA GLU A 410 24.59 -21.70 -18.92
C GLU A 410 24.74 -23.22 -19.10
N THR A 411 25.47 -23.67 -20.13
CA THR A 411 25.57 -25.08 -20.50
C THR A 411 26.37 -25.92 -19.48
N LYS A 412 26.04 -27.22 -19.42
CA LYS A 412 26.75 -28.19 -18.57
C LYS A 412 28.23 -28.25 -18.83
N ILE A 413 28.63 -28.13 -20.11
CA ILE A 413 30.02 -28.20 -20.53
C ILE A 413 30.82 -27.00 -20.04
N TYR A 414 30.25 -25.78 -20.17
CA TYR A 414 30.94 -24.61 -19.65
C TYR A 414 31.04 -24.67 -18.09
N LYS A 415 29.99 -25.09 -17.41
CA LYS A 415 30.03 -25.30 -15.96
C LYS A 415 31.08 -26.32 -15.53
N SER A 416 31.27 -27.37 -16.33
CA SER A 416 32.35 -28.33 -16.11
C SER A 416 33.75 -27.72 -16.29
N MET A 417 33.91 -26.85 -17.30
CA MET A 417 35.17 -26.10 -17.52
C MET A 417 35.46 -25.15 -16.35
N GLU A 418 34.44 -24.46 -15.83
CA GLU A 418 34.60 -23.60 -14.65
C GLU A 418 34.98 -24.40 -13.41
N LEU A 419 34.35 -25.57 -13.19
CA LEU A 419 34.72 -26.47 -12.11
C LEU A 419 36.18 -27.00 -12.23
N GLU A 420 36.64 -27.26 -13.45
CA GLU A 420 38.01 -27.65 -13.72
C GLU A 420 39.00 -26.51 -13.44
N TRP A 421 38.65 -25.30 -13.83
CA TRP A 421 39.38 -24.10 -13.44
C TRP A 421 39.44 -23.92 -11.92
N GLU A 422 38.31 -23.98 -11.24
CA GLU A 422 38.26 -23.84 -9.78
C GLU A 422 39.16 -24.87 -9.09
N LYS A 423 39.06 -26.13 -9.49
CA LYS A 423 39.94 -27.20 -8.95
C LYS A 423 41.40 -26.91 -9.20
N SER A 424 41.76 -26.48 -10.42
CA SER A 424 43.14 -26.16 -10.78
C SER A 424 43.67 -24.98 -9.99
N PHE A 425 42.84 -23.96 -9.78
CA PHE A 425 43.21 -22.77 -9.03
C PHE A 425 43.32 -23.06 -7.52
N GLU A 426 42.43 -23.88 -6.95
CA GLU A 426 42.52 -24.33 -5.57
C GLU A 426 43.78 -25.18 -5.33
N LEU A 427 44.14 -26.06 -6.27
CA LEU A 427 45.36 -26.82 -6.21
C LEU A 427 46.61 -25.92 -6.28
N ALA A 428 46.55 -24.90 -7.16
CA ALA A 428 47.62 -23.92 -7.28
C ALA A 428 47.80 -23.09 -6.01
N LYS A 429 46.71 -22.69 -5.35
CA LYS A 429 46.75 -22.00 -4.07
C LYS A 429 47.42 -22.87 -2.97
N LYS A 430 47.09 -24.19 -2.89
CA LYS A 430 47.71 -25.13 -1.97
C LYS A 430 49.19 -25.26 -2.24
N TYR A 431 49.59 -25.42 -3.51
CA TYR A 431 51.00 -25.55 -3.90
C TYR A 431 51.79 -24.26 -3.67
N PHE A 432 51.16 -23.09 -3.81
CA PHE A 432 51.78 -21.81 -3.49
C PHE A 432 52.18 -21.70 -2.01
N LEU A 433 51.40 -22.31 -1.11
CA LEU A 433 51.66 -22.32 0.32
C LEU A 433 52.75 -23.30 0.75
N ASP A 434 53.09 -24.29 -0.11
CA ASP A 434 54.13 -25.26 0.12
C ASP A 434 55.42 -24.88 -0.65
N PRO A 435 56.51 -24.53 0.05
CA PRO A 435 57.77 -24.12 -0.61
C PRO A 435 58.33 -25.15 -1.57
N LYS A 436 58.06 -26.45 -1.37
CA LYS A 436 58.54 -27.55 -2.23
C LYS A 436 57.77 -27.69 -3.52
N LEU A 437 56.52 -27.24 -3.56
CA LEU A 437 55.59 -27.41 -4.67
C LEU A 437 55.29 -26.10 -5.43
N SER A 438 55.79 -24.97 -4.96
CA SER A 438 55.51 -23.65 -5.52
C SER A 438 55.91 -23.51 -6.99
N HIS A 439 56.93 -24.22 -7.47
CA HIS A 439 57.32 -24.22 -8.87
C HIS A 439 56.25 -24.82 -9.81
N LYS A 440 55.38 -25.72 -9.31
CA LYS A 440 54.31 -26.37 -10.10
C LYS A 440 53.10 -25.46 -10.33
N VAL A 441 52.96 -24.36 -9.60
CA VAL A 441 51.85 -23.42 -9.71
C VAL A 441 51.72 -22.87 -11.14
N GLN A 442 52.83 -22.52 -11.75
CA GLN A 442 52.85 -21.99 -13.11
C GLN A 442 52.43 -23.01 -14.17
N GLU A 443 52.77 -24.27 -13.95
CA GLU A 443 52.48 -25.40 -14.86
C GLU A 443 50.97 -25.70 -14.85
N ILE A 444 50.35 -25.76 -13.64
CA ILE A 444 48.92 -26.00 -13.46
C ILE A 444 48.07 -24.90 -14.05
N LEU A 445 48.50 -23.64 -13.93
CA LEU A 445 47.74 -22.47 -14.36
C LEU A 445 48.02 -22.04 -15.84
N ALA A 446 49.02 -22.65 -16.50
CA ALA A 446 49.40 -22.36 -17.87
C ALA A 446 48.24 -22.43 -18.88
N PRO A 447 47.32 -23.42 -18.84
CA PRO A 447 46.19 -23.52 -19.78
C PRO A 447 45.20 -22.34 -19.72
N TYR A 448 45.19 -21.63 -18.62
CA TYR A 448 44.22 -20.53 -18.34
C TYR A 448 44.80 -19.15 -18.60
N ARG A 449 46.09 -19.06 -18.96
CA ARG A 449 46.72 -17.80 -19.38
C ARG A 449 46.14 -17.34 -20.72
N GLY A 450 45.88 -16.04 -20.83
CA GLY A 450 45.23 -15.48 -22.02
C GLY A 450 43.69 -15.32 -21.88
N ILE A 451 43.12 -15.81 -20.76
CA ILE A 451 41.73 -15.55 -20.39
C ILE A 451 41.75 -14.39 -19.41
N SER A 452 41.17 -13.22 -19.79
CA SER A 452 41.32 -11.95 -19.09
C SER A 452 41.12 -12.06 -17.56
N ASP A 453 39.96 -12.55 -17.12
CA ASP A 453 39.59 -12.61 -15.70
C ASP A 453 40.47 -13.62 -14.93
N LYS A 454 40.81 -14.73 -15.54
CA LYS A 454 41.63 -15.78 -14.93
C LYS A 454 43.10 -15.40 -14.88
N THR A 455 43.61 -14.73 -15.89
CA THR A 455 44.99 -14.19 -15.92
C THR A 455 45.21 -13.20 -14.81
N LYS A 456 44.21 -12.35 -14.52
CA LYS A 456 44.27 -11.40 -13.41
C LYS A 456 44.42 -12.15 -12.06
N LEU A 457 43.60 -13.17 -11.81
CA LEU A 457 43.67 -13.97 -10.58
C LEU A 457 45.00 -14.73 -10.45
N ILE A 458 45.55 -15.23 -11.57
CA ILE A 458 46.86 -15.88 -11.60
C ILE A 458 47.97 -14.89 -11.23
N GLN A 459 47.92 -13.67 -11.76
CA GLN A 459 48.87 -12.62 -11.43
C GLN A 459 48.79 -12.23 -9.95
N GLU A 460 47.58 -12.01 -9.45
CA GLU A 460 47.37 -11.65 -8.05
C GLU A 460 47.85 -12.72 -7.08
N LEU A 461 47.60 -14.02 -7.38
CA LEU A 461 48.13 -15.09 -6.57
C LEU A 461 49.66 -15.10 -6.55
N THR A 462 50.30 -14.81 -7.68
CA THR A 462 51.75 -14.83 -7.82
C THR A 462 52.41 -13.64 -7.15
N LEU A 463 51.83 -12.44 -7.26
CA LEU A 463 52.38 -11.21 -6.69
C LEU A 463 52.02 -11.01 -5.23
N ASN A 464 50.78 -11.31 -4.85
CA ASN A 464 50.21 -10.99 -3.53
C ASN A 464 49.91 -12.23 -2.66
N GLY A 465 50.56 -13.36 -2.90
CA GLY A 465 50.28 -14.60 -2.19
C GLY A 465 50.50 -14.57 -0.67
N GLN A 466 51.36 -13.66 -0.18
CA GLN A 466 51.54 -13.45 1.28
C GLN A 466 50.28 -12.84 1.91
N VAL A 467 49.60 -11.94 1.19
CA VAL A 467 48.33 -11.38 1.64
C VAL A 467 47.27 -12.45 1.70
N TYR A 468 47.20 -13.31 0.69
CA TYR A 468 46.29 -14.46 0.68
C TYR A 468 46.54 -15.38 1.90
N LYS A 469 47.79 -15.67 2.22
CA LYS A 469 48.15 -16.50 3.41
C LYS A 469 47.58 -15.89 4.69
N ARG A 470 47.81 -14.58 4.91
CA ARG A 470 47.28 -13.86 6.08
C ARG A 470 45.75 -13.89 6.13
N PHE A 471 45.09 -13.67 4.98
CA PHE A 471 43.64 -13.74 4.88
C PHE A 471 43.09 -15.10 5.25
N ARG A 472 43.67 -16.18 4.68
CA ARG A 472 43.29 -17.56 5.00
C ARG A 472 43.45 -17.88 6.48
N ASP A 473 44.57 -17.49 7.08
CA ASP A 473 44.85 -17.72 8.50
C ASP A 473 43.81 -16.99 9.39
N ALA A 474 43.44 -15.75 9.03
CA ALA A 474 42.38 -14.99 9.71
C ALA A 474 40.99 -15.67 9.59
N VAL A 475 40.62 -16.17 8.41
CA VAL A 475 39.36 -16.92 8.20
C VAL A 475 39.32 -18.20 9.02
N VAL A 476 40.43 -18.96 9.08
CA VAL A 476 40.53 -20.20 9.87
C VAL A 476 40.42 -19.92 11.38
N GLN A 477 41.01 -18.82 11.84
CA GLN A 477 40.94 -18.37 13.24
C GLN A 477 39.59 -17.68 13.58
N LYS A 478 38.70 -17.52 12.61
CA LYS A 478 37.42 -16.78 12.73
C LYS A 478 37.59 -15.33 13.17
N ASP A 479 38.73 -14.72 12.83
CA ASP A 479 38.91 -13.28 12.96
C ASP A 479 38.29 -12.59 11.74
N PHE A 480 36.94 -12.41 11.82
CA PHE A 480 36.15 -11.86 10.74
C PHE A 480 36.53 -10.40 10.47
N LYS A 481 36.85 -9.62 11.49
CA LYS A 481 37.24 -8.23 11.37
C LYS A 481 38.51 -8.07 10.54
N LEU A 482 39.55 -8.81 10.88
CA LEU A 482 40.80 -8.82 10.12
C LEU A 482 40.58 -9.34 8.70
N SER A 483 39.75 -10.38 8.54
CA SER A 483 39.42 -10.93 7.24
C SER A 483 38.82 -9.87 6.30
N PHE A 484 37.85 -9.08 6.78
CA PHE A 484 37.22 -8.02 5.98
C PHE A 484 38.14 -6.80 5.77
N GLU A 485 38.99 -6.44 6.73
CA GLU A 485 40.01 -5.41 6.56
C GLU A 485 40.98 -5.77 5.43
N LEU A 486 41.45 -7.02 5.39
CA LEU A 486 42.32 -7.50 4.32
C LEU A 486 41.63 -7.51 2.95
N VAL A 487 40.37 -7.91 2.91
CA VAL A 487 39.55 -7.88 1.66
C VAL A 487 39.33 -6.44 1.17
N LYS A 488 39.07 -5.50 2.08
CA LYS A 488 38.89 -4.08 1.74
C LYS A 488 40.17 -3.48 1.13
N GLN A 489 41.32 -3.84 1.67
CA GLN A 489 42.62 -3.39 1.14
C GLN A 489 43.01 -4.12 -0.15
N ASN A 490 42.53 -5.36 -0.32
CA ASN A 490 42.91 -6.25 -1.42
C ASN A 490 41.66 -6.88 -2.07
N PRO A 491 40.91 -6.15 -2.94
CA PRO A 491 39.64 -6.58 -3.49
C PRO A 491 39.66 -7.92 -4.26
N PHE A 492 40.83 -8.35 -4.79
CA PHE A 492 40.97 -9.62 -5.48
C PHE A 492 40.64 -10.83 -4.62
N LEU A 493 40.76 -10.71 -3.27
CA LEU A 493 40.41 -11.77 -2.34
C LEU A 493 38.92 -12.15 -2.39
N LYS A 494 38.06 -11.27 -2.90
CA LYS A 494 36.61 -11.55 -3.08
C LYS A 494 36.35 -12.69 -4.07
N GLU A 495 37.24 -12.88 -5.02
CA GLU A 495 37.13 -13.95 -6.02
C GLU A 495 37.53 -15.33 -5.51
N TYR A 496 38.17 -15.40 -4.33
CA TYR A 496 38.67 -16.63 -3.77
C TYR A 496 37.57 -17.41 -3.07
N SER A 497 37.71 -18.76 -3.10
CA SER A 497 36.75 -19.69 -2.50
C SER A 497 36.57 -19.47 -0.98
N GLU A 498 37.60 -19.05 -0.30
CA GLU A 498 37.56 -18.78 1.15
C GLU A 498 36.66 -17.61 1.48
N TYR A 499 36.68 -16.52 0.66
CA TYR A 499 35.77 -15.42 0.82
C TYR A 499 34.32 -15.82 0.50
N LYS A 500 34.10 -16.54 -0.60
CA LYS A 500 32.78 -17.07 -0.97
C LYS A 500 32.21 -18.01 0.11
N ALA A 501 33.09 -18.86 0.71
CA ALA A 501 32.70 -19.69 1.84
C ALA A 501 32.36 -18.87 3.11
N LEU A 502 33.11 -17.79 3.36
CA LEU A 502 32.84 -16.86 4.46
C LEU A 502 31.48 -16.18 4.29
N MET A 503 31.15 -15.71 3.08
CA MET A 503 29.85 -15.10 2.80
C MET A 503 28.71 -16.12 2.93
N LYS A 504 28.88 -17.34 2.41
CA LYS A 504 27.89 -18.41 2.58
C LYS A 504 27.69 -18.79 4.06
N TYR A 505 28.75 -18.69 4.86
CA TYR A 505 28.64 -18.90 6.30
C TYR A 505 27.81 -17.80 6.98
N SER A 506 27.94 -16.54 6.56
CA SER A 506 27.09 -15.45 7.06
C SER A 506 25.61 -15.66 6.71
N ASP A 507 25.29 -16.09 5.48
CA ASP A 507 23.92 -16.46 5.09
C ASP A 507 23.35 -17.56 6.01
N THR A 508 24.16 -18.58 6.28
CA THR A 508 23.76 -19.69 7.16
C THR A 508 23.52 -19.21 8.60
N LEU A 509 24.37 -18.31 9.11
CA LEU A 509 24.19 -17.70 10.42
C LEU A 509 22.92 -16.87 10.49
N TYR A 510 22.66 -16.05 9.46
CA TYR A 510 21.45 -15.24 9.39
C TYR A 510 20.19 -16.10 9.40
N MET A 511 20.12 -17.11 8.54
CA MET A 511 18.99 -18.05 8.52
C MET A 511 18.80 -18.76 9.86
N LYS A 512 19.89 -19.16 10.52
CA LYS A 512 19.84 -19.76 11.84
C LYS A 512 19.29 -18.79 12.90
N ALA A 513 19.69 -17.52 12.84
CA ALA A 513 19.18 -16.50 13.75
C ALA A 513 17.67 -16.30 13.55
N GLN A 514 17.18 -16.26 12.30
CA GLN A 514 15.76 -16.16 11.99
C GLN A 514 14.95 -17.36 12.49
N VAL A 515 15.46 -18.58 12.33
CA VAL A 515 14.81 -19.80 12.87
C VAL A 515 14.74 -19.75 14.40
N LEU A 516 15.79 -19.31 15.07
CA LEU A 516 15.80 -19.16 16.54
C LEU A 516 14.78 -18.12 17.01
N LEU A 517 14.62 -17.00 16.26
CA LEU A 517 13.59 -16.02 16.53
C LEU A 517 12.18 -16.61 16.37
N GLY A 518 11.95 -17.36 15.30
CA GLY A 518 10.68 -18.05 15.06
C GLY A 518 10.33 -19.05 16.18
N ASN A 519 11.34 -19.66 16.81
CA ASN A 519 11.18 -20.59 17.94
C ASN A 519 11.14 -19.88 19.31
N GLY A 520 11.23 -18.55 19.35
CA GLY A 520 11.21 -17.78 20.60
C GLY A 520 12.54 -17.71 21.36
N ASP A 521 13.63 -18.31 20.86
CA ASP A 521 14.95 -18.24 21.50
C ASP A 521 15.69 -16.94 21.11
N THR A 522 15.22 -15.85 21.67
CA THR A 522 15.75 -14.51 21.40
C THR A 522 17.19 -14.33 21.87
N HIS A 523 17.58 -15.01 22.96
CA HIS A 523 18.93 -14.90 23.52
C HIS A 523 19.98 -15.54 22.59
N ALA A 524 19.70 -16.73 22.06
CA ALA A 524 20.57 -17.37 21.10
C ALA A 524 20.63 -16.61 19.77
N ALA A 525 19.49 -16.06 19.32
CA ALA A 525 19.43 -15.24 18.12
C ALA A 525 20.29 -13.97 18.23
N ILE A 526 20.23 -13.23 19.36
CA ILE A 526 21.07 -12.04 19.60
C ILE A 526 22.56 -12.38 19.53
N LYS A 527 22.98 -13.52 20.08
CA LYS A 527 24.40 -13.96 20.02
C LYS A 527 24.86 -14.11 18.56
N ILE A 528 23.99 -14.66 17.71
CA ILE A 528 24.33 -14.82 16.28
C ILE A 528 24.31 -13.47 15.57
N PHE A 529 23.33 -12.62 15.82
CA PHE A 529 23.31 -11.28 15.23
C PHE A 529 24.52 -10.43 15.64
N ARG A 530 25.04 -10.59 16.86
CA ARG A 530 26.28 -9.92 17.28
C ARG A 530 27.49 -10.37 16.47
N ILE A 531 27.56 -11.65 16.06
CA ILE A 531 28.59 -12.13 15.15
C ILE A 531 28.40 -11.52 13.76
N LEU A 532 27.16 -11.39 13.30
CA LEU A 532 26.82 -10.80 11.99
C LEU A 532 27.12 -9.30 11.90
N LEU A 533 27.31 -8.60 13.02
CA LEU A 533 27.76 -7.20 13.00
C LEU A 533 29.15 -7.01 12.38
N ASP A 534 29.98 -8.05 12.34
CA ASP A 534 31.29 -8.03 11.69
C ASP A 534 31.19 -8.22 10.16
N PHE A 535 30.01 -8.60 9.62
CA PHE A 535 29.75 -8.83 8.20
C PHE A 535 29.05 -7.62 7.60
N GLU A 536 29.70 -6.94 6.67
CA GLU A 536 29.23 -5.67 6.12
C GLU A 536 27.83 -5.79 5.49
N ASP A 537 27.53 -6.91 4.79
CA ASP A 537 26.26 -7.17 4.11
C ASP A 537 25.08 -7.40 5.09
N PHE A 538 25.35 -7.84 6.32
CA PHE A 538 24.32 -8.13 7.33
C PHE A 538 24.35 -7.16 8.52
N LYS A 539 25.28 -6.22 8.54
CA LYS A 539 25.54 -5.34 9.69
C LYS A 539 24.32 -4.52 10.08
N ASP A 540 23.70 -3.89 9.11
CA ASP A 540 22.54 -3.00 9.37
C ASP A 540 21.33 -3.84 9.78
N GLU A 541 21.04 -4.94 9.07
CA GLU A 541 19.95 -5.87 9.40
C GLU A 541 20.14 -6.53 10.77
N ALA A 542 21.36 -6.91 11.10
CA ALA A 542 21.69 -7.49 12.41
C ALA A 542 21.48 -6.46 13.54
N LYS A 543 21.90 -5.21 13.31
CA LYS A 543 21.71 -4.12 14.26
C LYS A 543 20.24 -3.82 14.48
N GLU A 544 19.46 -3.70 13.41
CA GLU A 544 18.02 -3.50 13.48
C GLU A 544 17.31 -4.66 14.18
N SER A 545 17.70 -5.90 13.87
CA SER A 545 17.16 -7.10 14.51
C SER A 545 17.42 -7.14 16.01
N ILE A 546 18.63 -6.79 16.46
CA ILE A 546 18.97 -6.70 17.88
C ILE A 546 18.08 -5.65 18.56
N VAL A 547 18.01 -4.45 18.00
CA VAL A 547 17.19 -3.34 18.54
C VAL A 547 15.72 -3.76 18.63
N ARG A 548 15.18 -4.39 17.59
CA ARG A 548 13.80 -4.89 17.56
C ARG A 548 13.53 -5.90 18.67
N ILE A 549 14.42 -6.86 18.86
CA ILE A 549 14.28 -7.88 19.90
C ILE A 549 14.34 -7.25 21.30
N GLU A 550 15.28 -6.34 21.52
CA GLU A 550 15.44 -5.67 22.81
C GLU A 550 14.24 -4.78 23.14
N ASN A 551 13.69 -4.07 22.15
CA ASN A 551 12.50 -3.24 22.33
C ASN A 551 11.24 -4.08 22.56
N ARG A 552 11.11 -5.21 21.86
CA ARG A 552 10.01 -6.15 22.10
C ARG A 552 10.07 -6.70 23.53
N GLN A 553 11.26 -7.06 24.03
CA GLN A 553 11.44 -7.50 25.41
C GLN A 553 11.09 -6.41 26.43
N LYS A 554 11.52 -5.16 26.16
CA LYS A 554 11.15 -4.01 27.01
C LYS A 554 9.62 -3.78 27.03
N PHE A 555 8.97 -3.89 25.88
CA PHE A 555 7.54 -3.75 25.74
C PHE A 555 6.76 -4.79 26.57
N PHE A 556 7.11 -6.07 26.43
CA PHE A 556 6.49 -7.14 27.21
C PHE A 556 6.74 -6.99 28.72
N ASN A 557 7.95 -6.55 29.11
CA ASN A 557 8.23 -6.28 30.51
C ASN A 557 7.39 -5.12 31.05
N ALA A 558 7.24 -4.04 30.28
CA ALA A 558 6.41 -2.89 30.63
C ALA A 558 4.93 -3.29 30.85
N ILE A 559 4.40 -4.16 29.98
CA ILE A 559 3.03 -4.70 30.15
C ILE A 559 2.94 -5.55 31.44
N LYS A 560 3.92 -6.42 31.70
CA LYS A 560 3.92 -7.28 32.88
C LYS A 560 4.05 -6.52 34.19
N GLU A 561 4.76 -5.39 34.17
CA GLU A 561 4.98 -4.50 35.30
C GLU A 561 3.87 -3.43 35.42
N GLU A 562 2.86 -3.47 34.54
CA GLU A 562 1.76 -2.50 34.45
C GLU A 562 2.23 -1.06 34.20
N ASP A 563 3.44 -0.88 33.65
CA ASP A 563 3.94 0.43 33.20
C ASP A 563 3.31 0.82 31.85
N ILE A 564 2.06 1.29 31.94
CA ILE A 564 1.25 1.68 30.79
C ILE A 564 1.93 2.80 29.98
N VAL A 565 2.61 3.74 30.65
CA VAL A 565 3.28 4.87 29.99
C VAL A 565 4.41 4.39 29.10
N LEU A 566 5.27 3.51 29.62
CA LEU A 566 6.36 2.93 28.84
C LEU A 566 5.84 2.05 27.72
N ALA A 567 4.80 1.23 27.97
CA ALA A 567 4.20 0.36 26.98
C ALA A 567 3.65 1.16 25.77
N TYR A 568 2.87 2.23 25.99
CA TYR A 568 2.36 3.07 24.90
C TYR A 568 3.46 3.87 24.19
N ASN A 569 4.46 4.37 24.90
CA ASN A 569 5.58 5.07 24.24
C ASN A 569 6.35 4.13 23.29
N LEU A 570 6.59 2.89 23.70
CA LEU A 570 7.22 1.88 22.84
C LEU A 570 6.30 1.49 21.67
N LEU A 571 4.98 1.38 21.91
CA LEU A 571 3.99 1.09 20.88
C LEU A 571 3.93 2.19 19.81
N ASP A 572 4.07 3.45 20.21
CA ASP A 572 4.06 4.61 19.31
C ASP A 572 5.36 4.73 18.51
N GLU A 573 6.49 4.32 19.09
CA GLU A 573 7.82 4.39 18.46
C GLU A 573 8.06 3.25 17.47
N PHE A 574 7.54 2.04 17.75
CA PHE A 574 7.81 0.83 16.97
C PHE A 574 6.54 0.21 16.39
N SER A 575 6.38 0.35 15.08
CA SER A 575 5.18 -0.11 14.35
C SER A 575 4.97 -1.63 14.40
N ASP A 576 6.04 -2.43 14.53
CA ASP A 576 5.95 -3.89 14.64
C ASP A 576 5.31 -4.35 15.96
N LEU A 577 5.40 -3.54 17.00
CA LEU A 577 4.72 -3.82 18.27
C LEU A 577 3.20 -3.61 18.18
N GLN A 578 2.75 -2.70 17.31
CA GLN A 578 1.32 -2.45 17.09
C GLN A 578 0.60 -3.66 16.47
N GLU A 579 1.32 -4.47 15.70
CA GLU A 579 0.80 -5.69 15.08
C GLU A 579 0.76 -6.88 16.04
N SER A 580 1.43 -6.80 17.19
CA SER A 580 1.41 -7.85 18.22
C SER A 580 0.02 -7.97 18.85
N GLN A 581 -0.27 -9.14 19.43
CA GLN A 581 -1.54 -9.39 20.13
C GLN A 581 -1.74 -8.36 21.27
N GLU A 582 -0.71 -8.15 22.07
CA GLU A 582 -0.72 -7.23 23.20
C GLU A 582 -0.81 -5.76 22.75
N GLY A 583 -0.18 -5.41 21.63
CA GLY A 583 -0.29 -4.08 21.04
C GLY A 583 -1.72 -3.76 20.59
N LYS A 584 -2.38 -4.73 19.95
CA LYS A 584 -3.80 -4.61 19.56
C LYS A 584 -4.73 -4.51 20.76
N GLU A 585 -4.46 -5.27 21.82
CA GLU A 585 -5.24 -5.20 23.06
C GLU A 585 -5.12 -3.82 23.74
N LEU A 586 -3.92 -3.26 23.81
CA LEU A 586 -3.72 -1.90 24.32
C LEU A 586 -4.42 -0.84 23.45
N GLN A 587 -4.38 -0.97 22.14
CA GLN A 587 -5.09 -0.05 21.24
C GLN A 587 -6.61 -0.13 21.43
N MET A 588 -7.18 -1.34 21.52
CA MET A 588 -8.62 -1.51 21.80
C MET A 588 -9.00 -0.95 23.16
N LEU A 589 -8.16 -1.12 24.17
CA LEU A 589 -8.39 -0.52 25.49
C LEU A 589 -8.43 1.01 25.41
N TRP A 590 -7.45 1.62 24.72
CA TRP A 590 -7.43 3.07 24.50
C TRP A 590 -8.68 3.57 23.78
N GLU A 591 -9.08 2.91 22.67
CA GLU A 591 -10.27 3.28 21.90
C GLU A 591 -11.55 3.21 22.75
N SER A 592 -11.70 2.13 23.51
CA SER A 592 -12.83 1.97 24.44
C SER A 592 -12.88 3.07 25.51
N ASP A 593 -11.72 3.37 26.10
CA ASP A 593 -11.64 4.38 27.17
C ASP A 593 -11.84 5.79 26.60
N LEU A 594 -11.35 6.08 25.40
CA LEU A 594 -11.58 7.35 24.73
C LEU A 594 -13.07 7.57 24.42
N LEU A 595 -13.81 6.53 24.01
CA LEU A 595 -15.25 6.60 23.80
C LEU A 595 -16.01 6.93 25.09
N LYS A 596 -15.70 6.24 26.19
CA LYS A 596 -16.30 6.51 27.49
C LYS A 596 -16.03 7.95 28.00
N ALA A 597 -14.79 8.42 27.77
CA ALA A 597 -14.42 9.78 28.13
C ALA A 597 -15.18 10.82 27.27
N ASN A 598 -15.41 10.57 25.99
CA ASN A 598 -16.24 11.44 25.15
C ASN A 598 -17.70 11.46 25.62
N GLU A 599 -18.30 10.32 26.00
CA GLU A 599 -19.63 10.26 26.57
C GLU A 599 -19.71 11.12 27.85
N SER A 600 -18.72 11.01 28.75
CA SER A 600 -18.63 11.84 29.94
C SER A 600 -18.49 13.33 29.63
N ALA A 601 -17.77 13.69 28.54
CA ALA A 601 -17.61 15.08 28.12
C ALA A 601 -18.95 15.70 27.65
N PHE A 602 -19.78 14.95 26.96
CA PHE A 602 -21.12 15.38 26.53
C PHE A 602 -22.09 15.57 27.72
N CYS A 603 -21.83 14.85 28.83
CA CYS A 603 -22.60 15.00 30.09
C CYS A 603 -22.01 16.05 31.01
N ALA A 604 -20.98 16.77 30.64
CA ALA A 604 -20.20 17.68 31.47
C ALA A 604 -19.65 17.03 32.77
N ASP A 605 -19.32 15.73 32.71
CA ASP A 605 -18.80 14.95 33.85
C ASP A 605 -17.27 14.86 33.83
N ILE A 606 -16.60 15.80 34.50
CA ILE A 606 -15.13 15.82 34.60
C ILE A 606 -14.58 14.64 35.42
N LEU A 607 -15.35 14.12 36.37
CA LEU A 607 -14.92 12.99 37.21
C LEU A 607 -14.89 11.72 36.39
N GLY A 608 -15.91 11.48 35.55
CA GLY A 608 -15.94 10.37 34.60
C GLY A 608 -14.78 10.43 33.62
N ILE A 609 -14.47 11.62 33.06
CA ILE A 609 -13.31 11.82 32.16
C ILE A 609 -12.01 11.46 32.90
N LYS A 610 -11.81 11.96 34.13
CA LYS A 610 -10.57 11.71 34.88
C LYS A 610 -10.39 10.25 35.24
N ILE A 611 -11.43 9.57 35.72
CA ILE A 611 -11.36 8.13 36.05
C ILE A 611 -10.83 7.31 34.87
N VAL A 612 -11.27 7.66 33.69
CA VAL A 612 -10.91 6.91 32.47
C VAL A 612 -9.55 7.31 31.90
N LEU A 613 -9.28 8.63 31.84
CA LEU A 613 -8.09 9.15 31.08
C LEU A 613 -6.86 9.43 31.95
N ASP A 614 -6.93 9.38 33.28
CA ASP A 614 -5.81 9.75 34.16
C ASP A 614 -4.53 8.95 33.87
N LYS A 615 -4.66 7.65 33.61
CA LYS A 615 -3.55 6.75 33.26
C LYS A 615 -2.86 7.11 31.95
N TYR A 616 -3.52 7.85 31.05
CA TYR A 616 -2.98 8.27 29.74
C TYR A 616 -2.38 9.68 29.73
N MET A 617 -2.58 10.47 30.80
CA MET A 617 -2.15 11.88 30.86
C MET A 617 -0.64 12.09 30.70
N LYS A 618 0.18 11.07 30.98
CA LYS A 618 1.64 11.12 30.82
C LYS A 618 2.12 10.68 29.43
N ILE A 619 1.21 10.22 28.58
CA ILE A 619 1.55 9.69 27.24
C ILE A 619 1.38 10.81 26.21
N LYS A 620 2.50 11.31 25.70
CA LYS A 620 2.51 12.49 24.81
C LYS A 620 1.67 12.32 23.54
N SER A 621 1.67 11.13 22.95
CA SER A 621 0.90 10.84 21.72
C SER A 621 -0.61 10.92 21.93
N LYS A 622 -1.09 10.74 23.18
CA LYS A 622 -2.51 10.79 23.52
C LYS A 622 -2.98 12.21 23.87
N ASN A 623 -2.07 13.17 24.07
CA ASN A 623 -2.42 14.52 24.52
C ASN A 623 -3.42 15.24 23.61
N ILE A 624 -3.30 15.12 22.30
CA ILE A 624 -4.21 15.80 21.36
C ILE A 624 -5.62 15.21 21.46
N ALA A 625 -5.74 13.88 21.54
CA ALA A 625 -7.03 13.22 21.68
C ALA A 625 -7.68 13.56 23.05
N ILE A 626 -6.88 13.61 24.11
CA ILE A 626 -7.34 14.03 25.44
C ILE A 626 -7.78 15.50 25.42
N ALA A 627 -7.01 16.38 24.75
CA ALA A 627 -7.37 17.77 24.57
C ALA A 627 -8.72 17.94 23.85
N ASN A 628 -8.99 17.12 22.81
CA ASN A 628 -10.26 17.11 22.11
C ASN A 628 -11.44 16.72 23.02
N VAL A 629 -11.27 15.72 23.88
CA VAL A 629 -12.30 15.35 24.88
C VAL A 629 -12.55 16.49 25.85
N LEU A 630 -11.50 17.12 26.35
CA LEU A 630 -11.62 18.20 27.34
C LEU A 630 -12.12 19.52 26.71
N SER A 631 -11.81 19.80 25.45
CA SER A 631 -12.40 20.92 24.73
C SER A 631 -13.92 20.74 24.57
N ARG A 632 -14.36 19.53 24.25
CA ARG A 632 -15.78 19.18 24.18
C ARG A 632 -16.46 19.34 25.54
N TYR A 633 -15.85 18.82 26.61
CA TYR A 633 -16.32 19.01 27.96
C TYR A 633 -16.51 20.50 28.30
N TYR A 634 -15.53 21.32 27.91
CA TYR A 634 -15.55 22.76 28.17
C TYR A 634 -16.72 23.46 27.44
N ILE A 635 -16.91 23.11 26.15
CA ILE A 635 -18.03 23.63 25.35
C ILE A 635 -19.38 23.23 26.00
N THR A 636 -19.53 21.97 26.40
CA THR A 636 -20.76 21.50 27.05
C THR A 636 -21.06 22.29 28.31
N GLN A 637 -20.04 22.66 29.12
CA GLN A 637 -20.22 23.53 30.28
C GLN A 637 -20.65 24.95 29.87
N LEU A 638 -20.07 25.53 28.81
CA LEU A 638 -20.47 26.84 28.31
C LEU A 638 -21.93 26.84 27.83
N GLU A 639 -22.33 25.79 27.10
CA GLU A 639 -23.72 25.60 26.66
C GLU A 639 -24.71 25.51 27.83
N ASN A 640 -24.32 24.75 28.87
CA ASN A 640 -25.15 24.64 30.09
C ASN A 640 -25.21 25.98 30.80
N ALA A 641 -24.10 26.69 30.96
CA ALA A 641 -24.09 28.03 31.58
C ALA A 641 -24.97 29.03 30.81
N LEU A 642 -24.99 28.96 29.48
CA LEU A 642 -25.87 29.81 28.67
C LEU A 642 -27.35 29.46 28.86
N LYS A 643 -27.70 28.16 28.99
CA LYS A 643 -29.07 27.69 29.26
C LYS A 643 -29.56 28.09 30.67
N GLU A 644 -28.67 28.02 31.65
CA GLU A 644 -28.95 28.33 33.07
C GLU A 644 -28.93 29.84 33.36
N ASN A 645 -28.68 30.70 32.35
CA ASN A 645 -28.62 32.16 32.47
C ASN A 645 -27.56 32.64 33.50
N ILE A 646 -26.39 32.02 33.51
CA ILE A 646 -25.25 32.46 34.31
C ILE A 646 -24.76 33.85 33.87
N ASP A 647 -24.13 34.61 34.76
CA ASP A 647 -23.63 35.95 34.52
C ASP A 647 -22.81 36.02 33.20
N GLN A 648 -23.16 37.02 32.37
CA GLN A 648 -22.52 37.24 31.07
C GLN A 648 -21.00 37.30 31.15
N LYS A 649 -20.43 37.93 32.17
CA LYS A 649 -18.98 38.07 32.33
C LYS A 649 -18.28 36.73 32.59
N ILE A 650 -18.95 35.82 33.30
CA ILE A 650 -18.40 34.47 33.52
C ILE A 650 -18.32 33.72 32.21
N ILE A 651 -19.35 33.76 31.39
CA ILE A 651 -19.38 33.11 30.07
C ILE A 651 -18.33 33.75 29.15
N GLU A 652 -18.21 35.10 29.14
CA GLU A 652 -17.17 35.78 28.35
C GLU A 652 -15.74 35.39 28.75
N ASN A 653 -15.47 35.23 30.05
CA ASN A 653 -14.20 34.71 30.53
C ASN A 653 -13.98 33.24 30.16
N GLY A 654 -15.01 32.42 30.24
CA GLY A 654 -14.99 31.05 29.79
C GLY A 654 -14.62 30.92 28.30
N ILE A 655 -15.20 31.74 27.44
CA ILE A 655 -14.86 31.80 26.00
C ILE A 655 -13.38 32.17 25.81
N LYS A 656 -12.87 33.18 26.53
CA LYS A 656 -11.46 33.58 26.45
C LYS A 656 -10.51 32.47 26.91
N ASN A 657 -10.84 31.80 28.01
CA ASN A 657 -10.04 30.70 28.54
C ASN A 657 -10.07 29.48 27.61
N TYR A 658 -11.21 29.19 26.99
CA TYR A 658 -11.29 28.15 25.98
C TYR A 658 -10.33 28.42 24.82
N ILE A 659 -10.36 29.64 24.24
CA ILE A 659 -9.50 30.02 23.13
C ILE A 659 -8.01 29.95 23.53
N LEU A 660 -7.68 30.38 24.76
CA LEU A 660 -6.31 30.31 25.28
C LEU A 660 -5.81 28.86 25.39
N TYR A 661 -6.65 27.90 25.77
CA TYR A 661 -6.23 26.51 25.99
C TYR A 661 -6.32 25.64 24.75
N TYR A 662 -7.36 25.80 23.94
CA TYR A 662 -7.68 24.90 22.84
C TYR A 662 -7.59 25.55 21.44
N GLY A 663 -7.50 26.89 21.40
CA GLY A 663 -7.50 27.66 20.18
C GLY A 663 -8.91 28.07 19.73
N LEU A 664 -8.96 28.78 18.60
CA LEU A 664 -10.20 29.19 17.96
C LEU A 664 -10.72 28.01 17.13
N THR A 665 -11.47 27.12 17.78
CA THR A 665 -12.14 26.00 17.14
C THR A 665 -13.51 26.44 16.63
N GLU A 666 -14.03 25.75 15.63
CA GLU A 666 -15.37 26.03 15.11
C GLU A 666 -16.46 25.89 16.16
N GLU A 667 -16.28 24.97 17.10
CA GLU A 667 -17.23 24.75 18.19
C GLU A 667 -17.38 25.99 19.07
N ILE A 668 -16.28 26.69 19.37
CA ILE A 668 -16.34 27.93 20.15
C ILE A 668 -16.88 29.08 19.28
N GLU A 669 -16.62 29.10 17.98
CA GLU A 669 -17.20 30.10 17.08
C GLU A 669 -18.72 29.96 17.03
N PHE A 670 -19.25 28.74 16.94
CA PHE A 670 -20.68 28.47 17.00
C PHE A 670 -21.30 28.84 18.34
N PHE A 671 -20.67 28.39 19.40
CA PHE A 671 -21.11 28.77 20.72
C PHE A 671 -21.14 30.30 20.88
N PHE A 672 -20.17 30.98 20.30
CA PHE A 672 -20.09 32.44 20.32
C PHE A 672 -21.22 33.09 19.51
N ASP A 673 -21.64 32.53 18.42
CA ASP A 673 -22.79 33.03 17.67
C ASP A 673 -24.10 32.89 18.50
N ASP A 674 -24.31 31.74 19.12
CA ASP A 674 -25.43 31.54 20.07
C ASP A 674 -25.36 32.49 21.27
N PHE A 675 -24.15 32.68 21.81
CA PHE A 675 -23.91 33.66 22.86
C PHE A 675 -24.27 35.09 22.40
N LYS A 676 -23.91 35.49 21.20
CA LYS A 676 -24.23 36.81 20.63
C LYS A 676 -25.70 36.99 20.37
N VAL A 677 -26.43 35.96 20.02
CA VAL A 677 -27.92 36.01 19.93
C VAL A 677 -28.53 36.32 21.30
N ARG A 678 -27.96 35.73 22.35
CA ARG A 678 -28.45 35.93 23.73
C ARG A 678 -28.01 37.26 24.33
N TYR A 679 -26.77 37.69 24.06
CA TYR A 679 -26.18 38.92 24.59
C TYR A 679 -25.64 39.83 23.42
N PRO A 680 -26.58 40.53 22.71
CA PRO A 680 -26.19 41.34 21.54
C PRO A 680 -25.23 42.49 21.87
N ASP A 681 -25.31 43.01 23.09
CA ASP A 681 -24.53 44.17 23.56
C ASP A 681 -23.06 43.78 23.99
N SER A 682 -22.73 42.51 24.00
CA SER A 682 -21.40 42.08 24.38
C SER A 682 -20.34 42.63 23.42
N LYS A 683 -19.26 43.23 23.97
CA LYS A 683 -18.11 43.78 23.23
C LYS A 683 -17.02 42.76 23.00
N LEU A 684 -17.23 41.46 23.38
CA LEU A 684 -16.24 40.43 23.21
C LEU A 684 -15.97 40.18 21.70
N ASN A 685 -14.71 40.17 21.35
CA ASN A 685 -14.23 39.80 20.00
C ASN A 685 -13.31 38.58 20.13
N ILE A 686 -13.74 37.44 19.62
CA ILE A 686 -12.99 36.19 19.71
C ILE A 686 -11.73 36.17 18.84
N LYS A 687 -11.72 36.90 17.70
CA LYS A 687 -10.58 36.96 16.79
C LYS A 687 -9.40 37.79 17.32
N SER A 688 -9.61 38.56 18.37
CA SER A 688 -8.57 39.41 19.01
C SER A 688 -7.94 38.74 20.25
N GLN A 689 -8.35 37.53 20.59
CA GLN A 689 -7.82 36.82 21.78
C GLN A 689 -6.48 36.15 21.47
N ILE A 690 -5.70 35.90 22.54
CA ILE A 690 -4.48 35.08 22.46
C ILE A 690 -4.91 33.64 22.19
N GLU A 691 -4.45 33.10 21.09
CA GLU A 691 -4.90 31.80 20.60
C GLU A 691 -3.92 30.69 21.02
N GLY A 692 -4.45 29.66 21.70
CA GLY A 692 -3.75 28.40 21.95
C GLY A 692 -3.92 27.40 20.79
N SER A 693 -3.61 26.15 21.03
CA SER A 693 -3.90 25.08 20.07
C SER A 693 -4.00 23.73 20.78
N LEU A 694 -4.79 22.82 20.23
CA LEU A 694 -4.87 21.44 20.74
C LEU A 694 -3.50 20.74 20.78
N SER A 695 -2.59 21.08 19.86
CA SER A 695 -1.23 20.53 19.83
C SER A 695 -0.31 21.10 20.93
N SER A 696 -0.62 22.29 21.43
CA SER A 696 0.12 22.93 22.52
C SER A 696 -0.45 22.58 23.92
N TRP A 697 -1.60 21.96 23.98
CA TRP A 697 -2.26 21.58 25.22
C TRP A 697 -1.41 20.64 26.10
N ARG A 698 -1.51 20.79 27.42
CA ARG A 698 -0.80 19.97 28.41
C ARG A 698 -1.78 19.60 29.56
N PRO A 699 -1.56 18.49 30.25
CA PRO A 699 -2.39 18.07 31.39
C PRO A 699 -2.54 19.12 32.52
N SER A 700 -1.57 20.02 32.64
CA SER A 700 -1.66 21.15 33.61
C SER A 700 -2.72 22.21 33.23
N MET A 701 -3.26 22.17 32.03
CA MET A 701 -4.27 23.09 31.51
C MET A 701 -5.71 22.56 31.71
N ILE A 702 -5.90 21.50 32.51
CA ILE A 702 -7.23 20.93 32.79
C ILE A 702 -8.01 21.91 33.67
N VAL A 703 -9.15 22.33 33.15
CA VAL A 703 -10.12 23.17 33.88
C VAL A 703 -11.20 22.27 34.48
N LYS A 704 -11.47 22.40 35.75
CA LYS A 704 -12.49 21.61 36.47
C LYS A 704 -13.89 22.17 36.26
N SER A 705 -13.99 23.48 36.19
CA SER A 705 -15.26 24.21 36.01
C SER A 705 -14.96 25.55 35.36
N ILE A 706 -15.84 26.01 34.46
CA ILE A 706 -15.79 27.37 33.89
C ILE A 706 -16.18 28.45 34.93
N LEU A 707 -16.72 28.03 36.08
CA LEU A 707 -17.13 28.91 37.17
C LEU A 707 -15.98 29.18 38.16
N ASP A 708 -14.91 28.42 38.11
CA ASP A 708 -13.68 28.59 38.90
C ASP A 708 -12.72 29.59 38.21
#